data_9d3adfcfeb68c431eda8b2cdc65ab0b4
#
_entry.id   9d3adfcfeb68c431eda8b2cdc65ab0b4
#
_cell.length_a   1.000
_cell.length_b   1.000
_cell.length_c   1.000
_cell.angle_alpha   90.00
_cell.angle_beta   90.00
_cell.angle_gamma   90.00
#
_symmetry.space_group_name_H-M   'P 1'
#
loop_
_entity.id
_entity.type
_entity.pdbx_description
1 polymer ?
#
loop_
_entity_poly.entity_id
_entity_poly.type
_entity_poly.pdbx_seq_one_letter_code
_entity_poly.pdbx_strand_id
1 'polypeptide(L)'
;MKRLFLLCACLAAAILSCLTAGATRYKGLQVIDKETLLVRFQDGDVRYRDDGTGESAYLGHSFAEGDDTLVVFHPRFTPVDASEWIITSEDDPSFGTVRAEAAWRKSKPMHWDHTLTGELDHWIYLRLPKPMTEGCVYTVEIPTATGSDIKKAKIQYYYWTRISEAVHVNILGYSTKETRKAADLYLWLGDGGARDYKAYEGKKVWLLNLDTWNAVRTGEVKFWKPASDSRNEAGRKDLTGSDVWNIDFACDIPGRYCLVVEDVGRSMEFEIRDDIYFEPYRYSVRGYYYMRLGEPVLPNVTPVPRQPRFEPGADPEGFTVYVTDLHPWHPDWRKLRGDVWDEPHFKARETSAFWEHRLPGNPVNMAARGGHSDAFDWDRHLAHVSNIYDLLLPFILTGGRIDEDNLGIRESGNGIPDIIDEARNEVDFFLSIRDGEGYSQGVTNPDKDWTVMFQAGCTTMAAWANAANCAMIGEAFRIDGNGALQKYYTDEAVKAFRYASRQENLQLDDTQGIGDGSMRGRDFKQLAAAYLYNLTGDKEWEDVMAEESVVKGPDSQIINTGRGGWWQVWSTAAYLTCPHERHYPKLYENMVSSVFAQAYAKNMEPRLTRPSRRSADDPRWQVSENLQLVMLAHAISTDPARKKELEQAMYDEAGWGLGRNPTNTVEMTGLGQRHITDCYSTGRNDGTPGTHPGQTPFNGTETWSPGHNGGDARVILELCYPDWNTGSWPRQESFFNQRYFWVNGEFTPRETMRGKMALLGYLYGIR
;
A
#
# COMPACT_ATOMS: atom_id res chain seq x y z
N MET A 1 44.80 -40.23 15.19
CA MET A 1 43.75 -40.76 14.31
C MET A 1 42.40 -40.00 14.47
N LYS A 2 41.84 -39.81 15.64
CA LYS A 2 40.54 -39.09 15.79
C LYS A 2 40.54 -37.64 15.28
N ARG A 3 41.63 -36.86 15.44
CA ARG A 3 41.73 -35.49 14.93
C ARG A 3 41.87 -35.41 13.39
N LEU A 4 42.47 -36.40 12.79
CA LEU A 4 42.60 -36.46 11.33
C LEU A 4 41.26 -36.82 10.66
N PHE A 5 40.47 -37.68 11.30
CA PHE A 5 39.13 -38.05 10.84
C PHE A 5 38.13 -36.85 10.94
N LEU A 6 38.23 -36.02 11.99
CA LEU A 6 37.39 -34.82 12.14
C LEU A 6 37.80 -33.78 11.07
N LEU A 7 39.09 -33.58 10.80
CA LEU A 7 39.51 -32.63 9.78
C LEU A 7 39.07 -33.08 8.38
N CYS A 8 39.19 -34.38 8.06
CA CYS A 8 38.70 -34.92 6.79
C CYS A 8 37.17 -34.87 6.66
N ALA A 9 36.41 -35.06 7.76
CA ALA A 9 34.97 -34.94 7.77
C ALA A 9 34.53 -33.47 7.62
N CYS A 10 35.24 -32.53 8.24
CA CYS A 10 34.97 -31.08 8.07
C CYS A 10 35.38 -30.60 6.66
N LEU A 11 36.49 -31.10 6.10
CA LEU A 11 36.87 -30.81 4.70
C LEU A 11 35.87 -31.43 3.70
N ALA A 12 35.44 -32.68 3.94
CA ALA A 12 34.41 -33.31 3.10
C ALA A 12 33.04 -32.60 3.19
N ALA A 13 32.65 -32.17 4.39
CA ALA A 13 31.41 -31.37 4.59
C ALA A 13 31.56 -29.98 3.93
N ALA A 14 32.70 -29.32 4.04
CA ALA A 14 32.96 -28.05 3.38
C ALA A 14 33.02 -28.20 1.84
N ILE A 15 33.61 -29.30 1.34
CA ILE A 15 33.63 -29.61 -0.10
C ILE A 15 32.24 -30.02 -0.60
N LEU A 16 31.44 -30.76 0.18
CA LEU A 16 30.05 -31.04 -0.16
C LEU A 16 29.17 -29.78 -0.11
N SER A 17 29.38 -28.88 0.86
CA SER A 17 28.68 -27.59 0.88
C SER A 17 29.12 -26.67 -0.26
N CYS A 18 30.40 -26.70 -0.67
CA CYS A 18 30.86 -25.97 -1.85
C CYS A 18 30.35 -26.58 -3.17
N LEU A 19 30.08 -27.90 -3.23
CA LEU A 19 29.54 -28.55 -4.42
C LEU A 19 28.04 -28.37 -4.59
N THR A 20 27.32 -28.10 -3.50
CA THR A 20 25.84 -27.76 -3.53
C THR A 20 25.55 -26.25 -3.65
N ALA A 21 26.53 -25.40 -3.34
CA ALA A 21 26.42 -23.94 -3.42
C ALA A 21 26.44 -23.39 -4.86
N GLY A 22 26.25 -24.22 -5.83
CA GLY A 22 26.52 -23.90 -7.22
C GLY A 22 25.45 -24.27 -8.24
N ALA A 23 24.32 -24.83 -7.86
CA ALA A 23 23.26 -25.21 -8.79
C ALA A 23 22.10 -24.23 -8.72
N THR A 24 21.46 -24.00 -9.85
CA THR A 24 20.14 -23.33 -9.91
C THR A 24 19.14 -24.17 -9.13
N ARG A 25 18.52 -23.59 -8.12
CA ARG A 25 17.59 -24.29 -7.22
C ARG A 25 16.23 -24.45 -7.87
N TYR A 26 15.73 -25.67 -7.96
CA TYR A 26 14.35 -25.93 -8.35
C TYR A 26 13.39 -25.50 -7.24
N LYS A 27 12.38 -24.69 -7.59
CA LYS A 27 11.37 -24.16 -6.66
C LYS A 27 9.98 -24.79 -6.82
N GLY A 28 9.69 -25.44 -7.95
CA GLY A 28 8.42 -26.12 -8.14
C GLY A 28 8.01 -26.32 -9.58
N LEU A 29 7.04 -27.21 -9.76
CA LEU A 29 6.31 -27.45 -11.01
C LEU A 29 4.84 -27.22 -10.75
N GLN A 30 4.18 -26.42 -11.57
CA GLN A 30 2.78 -26.04 -11.41
C GLN A 30 2.03 -26.22 -12.73
N VAL A 31 0.70 -26.43 -12.62
CA VAL A 31 -0.21 -26.39 -13.76
C VAL A 31 -0.74 -24.97 -13.89
N ILE A 32 -0.63 -24.38 -15.06
CA ILE A 32 -1.30 -23.12 -15.40
C ILE A 32 -2.67 -23.40 -16.01
N ASP A 33 -2.71 -24.27 -17.00
CA ASP A 33 -3.91 -24.80 -17.64
C ASP A 33 -3.58 -26.17 -18.30
N LYS A 34 -4.55 -26.82 -18.93
CA LYS A 34 -4.34 -28.15 -19.55
C LYS A 34 -3.24 -28.23 -20.62
N GLU A 35 -2.76 -27.07 -21.11
CA GLU A 35 -1.79 -26.98 -22.18
C GLU A 35 -0.52 -26.23 -21.77
N THR A 36 -0.44 -25.75 -20.50
CA THR A 36 0.65 -24.91 -20.03
C THR A 36 1.12 -25.35 -18.65
N LEU A 37 2.41 -25.66 -18.53
CA LEU A 37 3.08 -25.91 -17.27
C LEU A 37 4.01 -24.74 -16.91
N LEU A 38 4.23 -24.52 -15.63
CA LEU A 38 5.19 -23.56 -15.10
C LEU A 38 6.26 -24.30 -14.28
N VAL A 39 7.52 -24.15 -14.66
CA VAL A 39 8.67 -24.60 -13.87
C VAL A 39 9.33 -23.37 -13.25
N ARG A 40 9.56 -23.40 -11.93
CA ARG A 40 10.20 -22.30 -11.22
C ARG A 40 11.59 -22.67 -10.74
N PHE A 41 12.52 -21.72 -10.87
CA PHE A 41 13.88 -21.82 -10.38
C PHE A 41 14.29 -20.57 -9.63
N GLN A 42 15.35 -20.69 -8.85
CA GLN A 42 15.98 -19.57 -8.14
C GLN A 42 17.49 -19.70 -8.23
N ASP A 43 18.13 -18.61 -8.58
CA ASP A 43 19.57 -18.43 -8.43
C ASP A 43 19.86 -17.54 -7.22
N GLY A 44 20.95 -17.84 -6.50
CA GLY A 44 21.38 -17.08 -5.33
C GLY A 44 20.61 -17.44 -4.06
N ASP A 45 21.11 -16.92 -2.95
CA ASP A 45 20.51 -17.08 -1.61
C ASP A 45 21.00 -15.91 -0.74
N VAL A 46 20.16 -14.95 -0.48
CA VAL A 46 20.45 -13.83 0.42
C VAL A 46 19.98 -14.18 1.82
N ARG A 47 20.88 -14.08 2.79
CA ARG A 47 20.57 -14.26 4.21
C ARG A 47 20.88 -12.97 4.94
N TYR A 48 19.89 -12.48 5.63
CA TYR A 48 20.07 -11.34 6.51
C TYR A 48 20.79 -11.79 7.79
N ARG A 49 21.77 -11.00 8.22
CA ARG A 49 22.46 -11.23 9.47
C ARG A 49 21.50 -10.93 10.63
N ASP A 50 21.28 -11.92 11.46
CA ASP A 50 20.64 -11.75 12.76
C ASP A 50 21.77 -11.74 13.80
N ASP A 51 22.14 -10.57 14.31
CA ASP A 51 23.10 -10.44 15.41
C ASP A 51 22.42 -10.47 16.78
N GLY A 52 21.09 -10.58 16.81
CA GLY A 52 20.28 -10.70 18.04
C GLY A 52 20.15 -9.39 18.83
N THR A 53 20.74 -8.29 18.37
CA THR A 53 20.68 -7.01 19.08
C THR A 53 19.61 -6.10 18.53
N GLY A 54 19.34 -6.15 17.23
CA GLY A 54 18.36 -5.30 16.56
C GLY A 54 18.66 -3.80 16.63
N GLU A 55 19.81 -3.42 17.19
CA GLU A 55 20.14 -2.03 17.50
C GLU A 55 20.70 -1.28 16.30
N SER A 56 21.40 -1.96 15.40
CA SER A 56 22.11 -1.29 14.30
C SER A 56 21.18 -0.59 13.31
N ALA A 57 19.96 -1.07 13.16
CA ALA A 57 18.96 -0.46 12.30
C ALA A 57 18.46 0.89 12.77
N TYR A 58 18.47 1.11 14.07
CA TYR A 58 17.90 2.33 14.65
C TYR A 58 18.78 3.54 14.49
N LEU A 59 20.06 3.33 14.28
CA LEU A 59 21.04 4.38 14.32
C LEU A 59 21.25 5.06 12.96
N GLY A 60 20.29 4.97 12.07
CA GLY A 60 20.33 5.61 10.76
C GLY A 60 21.39 5.03 9.82
N HIS A 61 21.91 3.86 10.12
CA HIS A 61 22.79 3.13 9.22
C HIS A 61 21.97 2.53 8.08
N SER A 62 21.67 3.32 7.07
CA SER A 62 21.24 2.78 5.81
C SER A 62 22.41 2.02 5.20
N PHE A 63 22.24 0.73 4.89
CA PHE A 63 23.25 -0.08 4.20
C PHE A 63 24.61 -0.14 4.92
N ALA A 64 24.63 -0.43 6.21
CA ALA A 64 25.87 -0.66 6.90
C ALA A 64 26.58 -1.87 6.27
N GLU A 65 27.84 -1.67 5.89
CA GLU A 65 28.66 -2.70 5.28
C GLU A 65 28.71 -3.93 6.21
N GLY A 66 28.25 -5.08 5.71
CA GLY A 66 28.23 -6.34 6.44
C GLY A 66 26.96 -6.67 7.22
N ASP A 67 25.87 -5.90 7.08
CA ASP A 67 24.60 -6.18 7.75
C ASP A 67 23.92 -7.44 7.19
N ASP A 68 24.11 -7.74 5.90
CA ASP A 68 23.60 -8.93 5.27
C ASP A 68 24.71 -9.93 4.97
N THR A 69 24.38 -11.21 5.00
CA THR A 69 25.26 -12.27 4.56
C THR A 69 24.78 -12.83 3.24
N LEU A 70 25.48 -12.53 2.18
CA LEU A 70 25.24 -13.15 0.89
C LEU A 70 25.91 -14.52 0.82
N VAL A 71 25.12 -15.56 0.57
CA VAL A 71 25.62 -16.90 0.28
C VAL A 71 25.67 -17.10 -1.23
N VAL A 72 26.72 -16.60 -1.84
CA VAL A 72 27.11 -16.82 -3.25
C VAL A 72 25.99 -16.61 -4.27
N PHE A 73 25.96 -15.42 -4.84
CA PHE A 73 25.18 -15.14 -6.01
C PHE A 73 26.01 -15.26 -7.30
N HIS A 74 25.71 -16.30 -8.07
CA HIS A 74 26.15 -16.36 -9.46
C HIS A 74 24.95 -16.83 -10.27
N PRO A 75 24.40 -15.99 -11.16
CA PRO A 75 23.35 -16.43 -12.07
C PRO A 75 23.82 -17.65 -12.82
N ARG A 76 23.09 -18.75 -12.68
CA ARG A 76 23.48 -20.04 -13.28
C ARG A 76 22.42 -20.60 -14.18
N PHE A 77 21.19 -20.11 -14.03
CA PHE A 77 20.15 -20.53 -14.92
C PHE A 77 20.49 -20.14 -16.35
N THR A 78 20.60 -21.14 -17.21
CA THR A 78 20.73 -20.93 -18.64
C THR A 78 19.44 -21.28 -19.33
N PRO A 79 18.82 -20.34 -20.04
CA PRO A 79 17.64 -20.64 -20.83
C PRO A 79 18.00 -21.63 -21.93
N VAL A 80 17.07 -22.54 -22.20
CA VAL A 80 17.22 -23.59 -23.23
C VAL A 80 16.05 -23.56 -24.19
N ASP A 81 16.24 -24.08 -25.38
CA ASP A 81 15.21 -24.17 -26.38
C ASP A 81 14.03 -25.04 -25.91
N ALA A 82 12.83 -24.70 -26.36
CA ALA A 82 11.63 -25.47 -26.05
C ALA A 82 11.77 -26.98 -26.36
N SER A 83 12.47 -27.32 -27.45
CA SER A 83 12.70 -28.69 -27.86
C SER A 83 13.57 -29.53 -26.91
N GLU A 84 14.26 -28.90 -25.95
CA GLU A 84 15.05 -29.61 -24.93
C GLU A 84 14.16 -30.04 -23.73
N TRP A 85 13.00 -29.44 -23.56
CA TRP A 85 12.06 -29.80 -22.51
C TRP A 85 11.22 -30.99 -22.96
N ILE A 86 11.41 -32.15 -22.33
CA ILE A 86 10.73 -33.40 -22.63
C ILE A 86 9.69 -33.63 -21.55
N ILE A 87 8.47 -33.88 -21.96
CA ILE A 87 7.34 -34.18 -21.08
C ILE A 87 6.81 -35.56 -21.43
N THR A 88 6.65 -36.43 -20.43
CA THR A 88 6.18 -37.81 -20.59
C THR A 88 5.02 -38.11 -19.66
N SER A 89 4.11 -38.98 -20.09
CA SER A 89 3.09 -39.60 -19.25
C SER A 89 3.03 -41.08 -19.48
N GLU A 90 3.03 -41.87 -18.41
CA GLU A 90 2.93 -43.31 -18.45
C GLU A 90 1.45 -43.76 -18.41
N ASP A 91 0.59 -42.96 -17.83
CA ASP A 91 -0.85 -43.22 -17.63
C ASP A 91 -1.76 -42.44 -18.59
N ASP A 92 -1.18 -41.63 -19.49
CA ASP A 92 -1.89 -41.00 -20.63
C ASP A 92 -1.28 -41.48 -21.96
N PRO A 93 -1.77 -42.60 -22.51
CA PRO A 93 -1.26 -43.14 -23.77
C PRO A 93 -1.43 -42.20 -24.97
N SER A 94 -2.43 -41.32 -24.93
CA SER A 94 -2.69 -40.31 -25.98
C SER A 94 -1.64 -39.20 -25.99
N PHE A 95 -1.05 -38.92 -24.85
CA PHE A 95 -0.01 -37.91 -24.67
C PHE A 95 1.38 -38.49 -25.04
N GLY A 96 1.75 -39.59 -24.40
CA GLY A 96 3.03 -40.28 -24.61
C GLY A 96 4.22 -39.42 -24.20
N THR A 97 5.20 -39.29 -25.11
CA THR A 97 6.39 -38.44 -24.94
C THR A 97 6.33 -37.31 -25.95
N VAL A 98 6.41 -36.08 -25.46
CA VAL A 98 6.41 -34.86 -26.29
C VAL A 98 7.54 -33.93 -25.91
N ARG A 99 7.86 -33.00 -26.79
CA ARG A 99 8.70 -31.83 -26.49
C ARG A 99 7.81 -30.61 -26.36
N ALA A 100 8.20 -29.65 -25.52
CA ALA A 100 7.48 -28.40 -25.44
C ALA A 100 7.45 -27.69 -26.79
N GLU A 101 6.32 -27.09 -27.14
CA GLU A 101 6.15 -26.30 -28.36
C GLU A 101 6.79 -24.89 -28.21
N ALA A 102 6.70 -24.33 -27.00
CA ALA A 102 7.36 -23.10 -26.61
C ALA A 102 7.81 -23.15 -25.15
N ALA A 103 8.86 -22.42 -24.84
CA ALA A 103 9.35 -22.20 -23.48
C ALA A 103 9.57 -20.69 -23.30
N TRP A 104 8.66 -20.05 -22.61
CA TRP A 104 8.73 -18.62 -22.34
C TRP A 104 9.27 -18.34 -20.95
N ARG A 105 9.91 -17.19 -20.79
CA ARG A 105 10.58 -16.86 -19.54
C ARG A 105 10.19 -15.49 -18.99
N LYS A 106 10.03 -15.46 -17.68
CA LYS A 106 10.06 -14.25 -16.85
C LYS A 106 11.12 -14.44 -15.77
N SER A 107 11.98 -13.44 -15.55
CA SER A 107 12.96 -13.46 -14.44
C SER A 107 12.99 -12.13 -13.77
N LYS A 108 13.01 -12.12 -12.44
CA LYS A 108 13.14 -10.88 -11.68
C LYS A 108 13.92 -11.07 -10.37
N PRO A 109 14.65 -10.04 -9.93
CA PRO A 109 15.31 -10.04 -8.63
C PRO A 109 14.28 -10.04 -7.52
N MET A 110 14.52 -10.82 -6.47
CA MET A 110 13.63 -10.94 -5.31
C MET A 110 14.28 -10.36 -4.07
N HIS A 111 15.43 -10.87 -3.63
CA HIS A 111 16.15 -10.35 -2.49
C HIS A 111 17.49 -9.78 -2.91
N TRP A 112 18.00 -8.83 -2.16
CA TRP A 112 19.17 -8.06 -2.51
C TRP A 112 19.95 -7.66 -1.26
N ASP A 113 21.25 -7.64 -1.32
CA ASP A 113 22.09 -7.11 -0.25
C ASP A 113 22.66 -5.72 -0.59
N HIS A 114 23.38 -5.12 0.34
CA HIS A 114 24.01 -3.82 0.16
C HIS A 114 25.08 -3.78 -0.95
N THR A 115 25.55 -4.93 -1.42
CA THR A 115 26.50 -5.05 -2.54
C THR A 115 25.82 -5.15 -3.91
N LEU A 116 24.50 -5.04 -3.95
CA LEU A 116 23.66 -5.20 -5.14
C LEU A 116 23.76 -6.60 -5.77
N THR A 117 24.00 -7.58 -4.94
CA THR A 117 23.91 -8.99 -5.30
C THR A 117 22.74 -9.64 -4.58
N GLY A 118 22.10 -10.62 -5.20
CA GLY A 118 20.86 -11.13 -4.63
C GLY A 118 20.30 -12.37 -5.27
N GLU A 119 19.05 -12.64 -4.98
CA GLU A 119 18.29 -13.74 -5.55
C GLU A 119 17.62 -13.32 -6.85
N LEU A 120 17.64 -14.24 -7.82
CA LEU A 120 16.95 -14.09 -9.09
C LEU A 120 16.00 -15.26 -9.29
N ASP A 121 14.70 -14.97 -9.28
CA ASP A 121 13.67 -15.95 -9.55
C ASP A 121 13.39 -16.06 -11.05
N HIS A 122 13.17 -17.28 -11.52
CA HIS A 122 12.84 -17.61 -12.91
C HIS A 122 11.53 -18.37 -12.99
N TRP A 123 10.63 -17.90 -13.86
CA TRP A 123 9.39 -18.55 -14.26
C TRP A 123 9.56 -19.05 -15.70
N ILE A 124 9.50 -20.35 -15.92
CA ILE A 124 9.59 -20.96 -17.25
C ILE A 124 8.24 -21.57 -17.59
N TYR A 125 7.54 -20.95 -18.51
CA TYR A 125 6.24 -21.40 -18.99
C TYR A 125 6.42 -22.32 -20.20
N LEU A 126 6.00 -23.58 -20.06
CA LEU A 126 6.12 -24.58 -21.12
C LEU A 126 4.76 -24.76 -21.80
N ARG A 127 4.67 -24.40 -23.07
CA ARG A 127 3.51 -24.72 -23.92
C ARG A 127 3.60 -26.14 -24.38
N LEU A 128 2.54 -26.91 -24.16
CA LEU A 128 2.47 -28.32 -24.57
C LEU A 128 1.81 -28.42 -25.96
N PRO A 129 2.30 -29.31 -26.85
CA PRO A 129 1.70 -29.53 -28.18
C PRO A 129 0.39 -30.29 -28.11
N LYS A 130 0.08 -30.89 -26.96
CA LYS A 130 -1.16 -31.61 -26.69
C LYS A 130 -1.66 -31.27 -25.30
N PRO A 131 -3.00 -31.20 -25.10
CA PRO A 131 -3.55 -31.01 -23.76
C PRO A 131 -3.29 -32.24 -22.88
N MET A 132 -3.11 -31.97 -21.59
CA MET A 132 -3.04 -32.98 -20.55
C MET A 132 -4.45 -33.56 -20.29
N THR A 133 -4.53 -34.84 -19.98
CA THR A 133 -5.75 -35.54 -19.56
C THR A 133 -5.91 -35.49 -18.05
N GLU A 134 -7.10 -35.15 -17.60
CA GLU A 134 -7.40 -35.02 -16.16
C GLU A 134 -7.17 -36.36 -15.44
N GLY A 135 -6.50 -36.29 -14.28
CA GLY A 135 -6.16 -37.42 -13.45
C GLY A 135 -4.79 -38.03 -13.73
N CYS A 136 -4.22 -37.82 -14.94
CA CYS A 136 -2.94 -38.37 -15.33
C CYS A 136 -1.73 -37.63 -14.76
N VAL A 137 -0.62 -38.34 -14.63
CA VAL A 137 0.64 -37.85 -14.09
C VAL A 137 1.63 -37.55 -15.22
N TYR A 138 2.23 -36.38 -15.17
CA TYR A 138 3.20 -35.91 -16.15
C TYR A 138 4.56 -35.73 -15.50
N THR A 139 5.60 -36.19 -16.19
CA THR A 139 7.00 -36.03 -15.79
C THR A 139 7.66 -35.05 -16.73
N VAL A 140 8.18 -33.97 -16.21
CA VAL A 140 9.00 -32.99 -16.94
C VAL A 140 10.47 -33.34 -16.72
N GLU A 141 11.21 -33.60 -17.78
CA GLU A 141 12.65 -33.70 -17.76
C GLU A 141 13.24 -32.29 -17.82
N ILE A 142 14.05 -31.96 -16.83
CA ILE A 142 14.68 -30.64 -16.74
C ILE A 142 16.03 -30.72 -17.48
N PRO A 143 16.23 -29.91 -18.53
CA PRO A 143 17.46 -29.94 -19.32
C PRO A 143 18.67 -29.63 -18.45
N THR A 144 19.73 -30.43 -18.59
CA THR A 144 20.96 -30.29 -17.78
C THR A 144 21.61 -28.92 -17.96
N ALA A 145 21.48 -28.32 -19.15
CA ALA A 145 22.01 -27.00 -19.45
C ALA A 145 21.41 -25.87 -18.61
N THR A 146 20.21 -26.07 -18.01
CA THR A 146 19.59 -25.07 -17.08
C THR A 146 20.40 -24.87 -15.80
N GLY A 147 21.28 -25.81 -15.46
CA GLY A 147 22.04 -25.79 -14.21
C GLY A 147 21.25 -26.27 -12.99
N SER A 148 20.04 -26.81 -13.17
CA SER A 148 19.14 -27.21 -12.08
C SER A 148 19.74 -28.31 -11.19
N ASP A 149 19.46 -28.25 -9.90
CA ASP A 149 19.80 -29.22 -8.87
C ASP A 149 19.00 -30.54 -9.00
N ILE A 150 17.92 -30.56 -9.80
CA ILE A 150 17.16 -31.78 -10.10
C ILE A 150 17.08 -32.04 -11.62
N LYS A 151 16.83 -33.29 -11.97
CA LYS A 151 16.73 -33.71 -13.38
C LYS A 151 15.31 -33.93 -13.87
N LYS A 152 14.39 -34.19 -13.00
CA LYS A 152 12.98 -34.48 -13.32
C LYS A 152 12.03 -33.99 -12.22
N ALA A 153 10.87 -33.53 -12.63
CA ALA A 153 9.77 -33.19 -11.75
C ALA A 153 8.48 -33.86 -12.21
N LYS A 154 7.62 -34.23 -11.28
CA LYS A 154 6.33 -34.86 -11.58
C LYS A 154 5.18 -34.02 -11.08
N ILE A 155 4.08 -34.01 -11.84
CA ILE A 155 2.84 -33.36 -11.46
C ILE A 155 1.64 -34.16 -11.99
N GLN A 156 0.62 -34.33 -11.16
CA GLN A 156 -0.68 -34.83 -11.62
C GLN A 156 -1.51 -33.66 -12.14
N TYR A 157 -2.04 -33.75 -13.34
CA TYR A 157 -3.02 -32.78 -13.83
C TYR A 157 -4.40 -33.14 -13.30
N TYR A 158 -4.90 -32.31 -12.38
CA TYR A 158 -6.25 -32.41 -11.84
C TYR A 158 -6.73 -31.01 -11.47
N TYR A 159 -7.45 -30.35 -12.38
CA TYR A 159 -7.77 -28.93 -12.25
C TYR A 159 -8.61 -28.60 -11.01
N TRP A 160 -9.26 -29.58 -10.40
CA TRP A 160 -9.99 -29.41 -9.14
C TRP A 160 -9.09 -29.13 -7.93
N THR A 161 -7.84 -29.56 -7.97
CA THR A 161 -6.93 -29.45 -6.83
C THR A 161 -5.68 -28.61 -7.11
N ARG A 162 -5.34 -28.39 -8.38
CA ARG A 162 -4.14 -27.64 -8.76
C ARG A 162 -4.45 -26.16 -8.80
N ILE A 163 -3.72 -25.38 -8.00
CA ILE A 163 -3.78 -23.92 -8.05
C ILE A 163 -3.13 -23.45 -9.34
N SER A 164 -3.85 -22.61 -10.08
CA SER A 164 -3.35 -21.91 -11.26
C SER A 164 -3.11 -20.44 -10.93
N GLU A 165 -1.92 -19.94 -11.26
CA GLU A 165 -1.60 -18.51 -11.10
C GLU A 165 -2.45 -17.60 -11.99
N ALA A 166 -3.13 -18.15 -13.01
CA ALA A 166 -4.00 -17.41 -13.91
C ALA A 166 -5.38 -17.06 -13.32
N VAL A 167 -5.78 -17.69 -12.21
CA VAL A 167 -7.08 -17.49 -11.57
C VAL A 167 -6.95 -16.52 -10.41
N HIS A 168 -7.40 -15.28 -10.59
CA HIS A 168 -7.24 -14.19 -9.65
C HIS A 168 -8.50 -13.93 -8.86
N VAL A 169 -8.39 -14.00 -7.54
CA VAL A 169 -9.46 -13.74 -6.58
C VAL A 169 -8.96 -12.82 -5.47
N ASN A 170 -9.85 -12.19 -4.73
CA ASN A 170 -9.49 -11.64 -3.42
C ASN A 170 -9.13 -12.83 -2.51
N ILE A 171 -7.83 -13.06 -2.30
CA ILE A 171 -7.34 -14.23 -1.55
C ILE A 171 -7.56 -14.13 -0.04
N LEU A 172 -7.88 -12.94 0.48
CA LEU A 172 -8.31 -12.81 1.86
C LEU A 172 -9.76 -13.25 1.98
N GLY A 173 -10.63 -12.78 1.11
CA GLY A 173 -12.03 -13.18 1.07
C GLY A 173 -13.00 -12.07 0.67
N TYR A 174 -14.28 -12.40 0.79
CA TYR A 174 -15.39 -11.57 0.35
C TYR A 174 -16.44 -11.44 1.45
N SER A 175 -17.15 -10.31 1.48
CA SER A 175 -18.30 -10.13 2.37
C SER A 175 -19.50 -10.96 1.87
N THR A 176 -20.29 -11.52 2.79
CA THR A 176 -21.58 -12.14 2.46
C THR A 176 -22.52 -11.15 1.76
N LYS A 177 -22.41 -9.85 2.07
CA LYS A 177 -23.22 -8.77 1.49
C LYS A 177 -22.84 -8.39 0.08
N GLU A 178 -21.66 -8.73 -0.36
CA GLU A 178 -21.18 -8.48 -1.70
C GLU A 178 -21.92 -9.36 -2.70
N THR A 179 -22.87 -8.78 -3.43
CA THR A 179 -23.77 -9.52 -4.32
C THR A 179 -23.07 -10.09 -5.55
N ARG A 180 -22.00 -9.44 -6.00
CA ARG A 180 -21.11 -9.88 -7.07
C ARG A 180 -19.67 -9.88 -6.56
N LYS A 181 -19.07 -11.05 -6.52
CA LYS A 181 -17.68 -11.22 -6.10
C LYS A 181 -16.80 -11.24 -7.33
N ALA A 182 -15.92 -10.23 -7.46
CA ALA A 182 -15.07 -10.08 -8.63
C ALA A 182 -13.94 -11.12 -8.64
N ALA A 183 -13.78 -11.78 -9.78
CA ALA A 183 -12.70 -12.72 -10.05
C ALA A 183 -12.33 -12.69 -11.53
N ASP A 184 -11.04 -12.85 -11.83
CA ASP A 184 -10.49 -12.69 -13.17
C ASP A 184 -9.64 -13.90 -13.58
N LEU A 185 -9.60 -14.16 -14.88
CA LEU A 185 -8.73 -15.15 -15.52
C LEU A 185 -7.82 -14.40 -16.51
N TYR A 186 -6.52 -14.38 -16.27
CA TYR A 186 -5.51 -13.84 -17.18
C TYR A 186 -4.10 -14.25 -16.72
N LEU A 187 -3.11 -14.13 -17.60
CA LEU A 187 -1.70 -14.36 -17.22
C LEU A 187 -0.75 -13.73 -18.24
N TRP A 188 0.31 -13.11 -17.76
CA TRP A 188 1.45 -12.69 -18.57
C TRP A 188 2.60 -13.72 -18.44
N LEU A 189 3.11 -14.19 -19.59
CA LEU A 189 4.08 -15.27 -19.68
C LEU A 189 5.53 -14.77 -19.84
N GLY A 190 5.82 -13.53 -19.52
CA GLY A 190 7.14 -12.94 -19.78
C GLY A 190 7.34 -12.64 -21.27
N ASP A 191 8.40 -13.14 -21.88
CA ASP A 191 8.67 -12.96 -23.33
C ASP A 191 7.64 -13.66 -24.24
N GLY A 192 6.81 -14.52 -23.68
CA GLY A 192 5.66 -15.10 -24.38
C GLY A 192 4.45 -14.15 -24.47
N GLY A 193 4.48 -13.00 -23.79
CA GLY A 193 3.36 -12.06 -23.77
C GLY A 193 2.14 -12.60 -23.03
N ALA A 194 0.95 -12.24 -23.51
CA ALA A 194 -0.32 -12.67 -22.91
C ALA A 194 -0.62 -14.15 -23.14
N ARG A 195 -1.11 -14.86 -22.10
CA ARG A 195 -1.76 -16.15 -22.29
C ARG A 195 -3.15 -15.95 -22.89
N ASP A 196 -3.38 -16.44 -24.11
CA ASP A 196 -4.68 -16.34 -24.77
C ASP A 196 -5.65 -17.39 -24.21
N TYR A 197 -6.70 -16.93 -23.54
CA TYR A 197 -7.79 -17.76 -23.03
C TYR A 197 -9.05 -17.75 -23.89
N LYS A 198 -8.99 -17.25 -25.13
CA LYS A 198 -10.16 -17.21 -26.03
C LYS A 198 -10.80 -18.59 -26.24
N ALA A 199 -9.99 -19.66 -26.35
CA ALA A 199 -10.47 -21.02 -26.45
C ALA A 199 -11.16 -21.56 -25.19
N TYR A 200 -11.07 -20.83 -24.09
CA TYR A 200 -11.69 -21.19 -22.81
C TYR A 200 -13.00 -20.45 -22.56
N GLU A 201 -13.43 -19.57 -23.44
CA GLU A 201 -14.73 -18.90 -23.31
C GLU A 201 -15.86 -19.97 -23.26
N GLY A 202 -16.82 -19.78 -22.35
CA GLY A 202 -17.88 -20.71 -22.07
C GLY A 202 -17.50 -21.91 -21.18
N LYS A 203 -16.20 -22.06 -20.81
CA LYS A 203 -15.79 -23.07 -19.82
C LYS A 203 -16.48 -22.80 -18.50
N LYS A 204 -16.83 -23.87 -17.79
CA LYS A 204 -17.58 -23.77 -16.54
C LYS A 204 -16.70 -23.27 -15.40
N VAL A 205 -17.33 -22.51 -14.53
CA VAL A 205 -16.73 -22.05 -13.26
C VAL A 205 -17.55 -22.60 -12.11
N TRP A 206 -16.90 -23.22 -11.14
CA TRP A 206 -17.51 -23.72 -9.91
C TRP A 206 -16.96 -23.01 -8.69
N LEU A 207 -17.81 -22.81 -7.71
CA LEU A 207 -17.43 -22.49 -6.35
C LEU A 207 -17.34 -23.80 -5.57
N LEU A 208 -16.14 -24.15 -5.10
CA LEU A 208 -15.88 -25.32 -4.30
C LEU A 208 -15.76 -24.92 -2.82
N ASN A 209 -16.65 -25.44 -2.00
CA ASN A 209 -16.53 -25.32 -0.54
C ASN A 209 -15.47 -26.32 -0.05
N LEU A 210 -14.44 -25.82 0.61
CA LEU A 210 -13.28 -26.60 1.04
C LEU A 210 -13.52 -27.41 2.31
N ASP A 211 -14.55 -27.07 3.07
CA ASP A 211 -14.90 -27.78 4.29
C ASP A 211 -15.77 -29.02 3.99
N THR A 212 -16.63 -28.93 2.98
CA THR A 212 -17.58 -30.01 2.62
C THR A 212 -17.22 -30.69 1.30
N TRP A 213 -16.31 -30.14 0.50
CA TRP A 213 -15.98 -30.58 -0.86
C TRP A 213 -17.18 -30.54 -1.84
N ASN A 214 -18.21 -29.78 -1.51
CA ASN A 214 -19.33 -29.57 -2.42
C ASN A 214 -19.01 -28.46 -3.41
N ALA A 215 -19.22 -28.72 -4.68
CA ALA A 215 -19.03 -27.77 -5.76
C ALA A 215 -20.38 -27.35 -6.37
N VAL A 216 -20.57 -26.06 -6.54
CA VAL A 216 -21.75 -25.49 -7.20
C VAL A 216 -21.29 -24.72 -8.43
N ARG A 217 -21.88 -24.99 -9.58
CA ARG A 217 -21.62 -24.21 -10.79
C ARG A 217 -22.11 -22.78 -10.56
N THR A 218 -21.21 -21.82 -10.65
CA THR A 218 -21.51 -20.41 -10.39
C THR A 218 -21.49 -19.54 -11.66
N GLY A 219 -20.87 -20.02 -12.75
CA GLY A 219 -20.78 -19.24 -13.98
C GLY A 219 -20.02 -19.96 -15.10
N GLU A 220 -19.51 -19.15 -15.98
CA GLU A 220 -18.67 -19.55 -17.11
C GLU A 220 -17.65 -18.44 -17.41
N VAL A 221 -16.54 -18.80 -18.05
CA VAL A 221 -15.51 -17.85 -18.51
C VAL A 221 -16.08 -16.94 -19.58
N LYS A 222 -15.99 -15.62 -19.40
CA LYS A 222 -16.47 -14.60 -20.35
C LYS A 222 -15.40 -13.55 -20.59
N PHE A 223 -15.21 -13.18 -21.85
CA PHE A 223 -14.31 -12.09 -22.18
C PHE A 223 -14.75 -10.79 -21.46
N TRP A 224 -13.78 -10.09 -20.85
CA TRP A 224 -14.02 -8.81 -20.19
C TRP A 224 -13.45 -7.65 -20.98
N LYS A 225 -12.12 -7.55 -21.08
CA LYS A 225 -11.43 -6.43 -21.72
C LYS A 225 -10.11 -6.89 -22.36
N PRO A 226 -9.75 -6.29 -23.51
CA PRO A 226 -8.42 -6.50 -24.08
C PRO A 226 -7.35 -5.76 -23.28
N ALA A 227 -6.14 -6.29 -23.23
CA ALA A 227 -4.95 -5.63 -22.66
C ALA A 227 -4.71 -4.25 -23.30
N SER A 228 -4.99 -4.13 -24.57
CA SER A 228 -4.83 -2.90 -25.35
C SER A 228 -5.88 -1.82 -25.08
N ASP A 229 -6.89 -2.06 -24.24
CA ASP A 229 -7.85 -1.03 -23.85
C ASP A 229 -7.22 -0.05 -22.85
N SER A 230 -6.18 0.59 -23.34
CA SER A 230 -5.28 1.46 -22.60
C SER A 230 -5.83 2.85 -22.31
N ARG A 231 -7.10 3.13 -22.71
CA ARG A 231 -7.66 4.49 -22.65
C ARG A 231 -7.58 5.11 -21.27
N ASN A 232 -7.54 4.28 -20.24
CA ASN A 232 -7.68 4.72 -18.86
C ASN A 232 -6.76 4.00 -17.89
N GLU A 233 -5.71 3.31 -18.36
CA GLU A 233 -4.79 2.62 -17.47
C GLU A 233 -3.40 3.26 -17.48
N ALA A 234 -2.93 3.60 -16.29
CA ALA A 234 -1.53 3.91 -15.97
C ALA A 234 -0.77 4.71 -17.05
N GLY A 235 -1.29 5.83 -17.46
CA GLY A 235 -0.65 6.65 -18.50
C GLY A 235 -0.62 6.01 -19.89
N ARG A 236 -1.61 5.17 -20.20
CA ARG A 236 -1.76 4.43 -21.46
C ARG A 236 -0.83 3.22 -21.61
N LYS A 237 -0.32 2.71 -20.51
CA LYS A 237 0.45 1.46 -20.49
C LYS A 237 -0.43 0.30 -20.03
N ASP A 238 -0.09 -0.88 -20.52
CA ASP A 238 -0.73 -2.11 -20.11
C ASP A 238 -0.40 -2.44 -18.63
N LEU A 239 -1.43 -2.61 -17.81
CA LEU A 239 -1.25 -2.97 -16.39
C LEU A 239 -1.07 -4.48 -16.20
N THR A 240 -1.82 -5.29 -16.93
CA THR A 240 -1.92 -6.74 -16.70
C THR A 240 -1.02 -7.57 -17.62
N GLY A 241 -0.62 -7.04 -18.75
CA GLY A 241 0.12 -7.76 -19.80
C GLY A 241 -0.72 -8.83 -20.52
N SER A 242 -2.03 -8.84 -20.32
CA SER A 242 -2.93 -9.87 -20.84
C SER A 242 -4.34 -9.32 -21.05
N ASP A 243 -5.03 -9.87 -22.02
CA ASP A 243 -6.49 -9.78 -22.06
C ASP A 243 -7.06 -10.38 -20.78
N VAL A 244 -8.19 -9.87 -20.32
CA VAL A 244 -8.84 -10.31 -19.08
C VAL A 244 -10.19 -10.94 -19.37
N TRP A 245 -10.43 -12.10 -18.79
CA TRP A 245 -11.72 -12.81 -18.78
C TRP A 245 -12.34 -12.74 -17.40
N ASN A 246 -13.65 -12.54 -17.37
CA ASN A 246 -14.45 -12.46 -16.15
C ASN A 246 -14.88 -13.86 -15.73
N ILE A 247 -14.70 -14.17 -14.46
CA ILE A 247 -15.18 -15.39 -13.79
C ILE A 247 -15.90 -15.03 -12.47
N ASP A 248 -16.57 -13.88 -12.43
CA ASP A 248 -17.32 -13.41 -11.27
C ASP A 248 -18.34 -14.44 -10.80
N PHE A 249 -18.59 -14.42 -9.50
CA PHE A 249 -19.51 -15.33 -8.86
C PHE A 249 -20.36 -14.65 -7.79
N ALA A 250 -21.37 -15.35 -7.29
CA ALA A 250 -22.20 -14.94 -6.19
C ALA A 250 -22.30 -16.07 -5.16
N CYS A 251 -22.14 -15.74 -3.89
CA CYS A 251 -22.36 -16.61 -2.75
C CYS A 251 -22.47 -15.75 -1.49
N ASP A 252 -23.49 -16.00 -0.68
CA ASP A 252 -23.72 -15.33 0.61
C ASP A 252 -23.57 -16.29 1.81
N ILE A 253 -23.16 -17.52 1.56
CA ILE A 253 -22.98 -18.55 2.59
C ILE A 253 -21.56 -18.43 3.15
N PRO A 254 -21.39 -18.23 4.47
CA PRO A 254 -20.08 -18.22 5.11
C PRO A 254 -19.35 -19.57 4.95
N GLY A 255 -18.02 -19.51 4.81
CA GLY A 255 -17.19 -20.71 4.68
C GLY A 255 -15.87 -20.44 3.97
N ARG A 256 -15.07 -21.51 3.80
CA ARG A 256 -13.82 -21.48 3.03
C ARG A 256 -14.04 -22.03 1.63
N TYR A 257 -13.54 -21.32 0.65
CA TYR A 257 -13.82 -21.61 -0.75
C TYR A 257 -12.60 -21.45 -1.65
N CYS A 258 -12.71 -22.02 -2.85
CA CYS A 258 -11.93 -21.63 -4.01
C CYS A 258 -12.81 -21.65 -5.26
N LEU A 259 -12.43 -20.90 -6.30
CA LEU A 259 -13.00 -21.05 -7.63
C LEU A 259 -12.25 -22.13 -8.41
N VAL A 260 -12.98 -22.97 -9.11
CA VAL A 260 -12.45 -23.98 -10.03
C VAL A 260 -12.88 -23.63 -11.45
N VAL A 261 -11.91 -23.46 -12.35
CA VAL A 261 -12.14 -23.15 -13.76
C VAL A 261 -11.82 -24.39 -14.59
N GLU A 262 -12.80 -24.85 -15.38
CA GLU A 262 -12.67 -26.04 -16.21
C GLU A 262 -11.47 -25.95 -17.16
N ASP A 263 -10.65 -27.01 -17.18
CA ASP A 263 -9.41 -27.10 -17.97
C ASP A 263 -8.28 -26.15 -17.58
N VAL A 264 -8.45 -25.33 -16.55
CA VAL A 264 -7.43 -24.40 -16.06
C VAL A 264 -6.87 -24.88 -14.72
N GLY A 265 -7.60 -24.73 -13.68
CA GLY A 265 -7.19 -25.01 -12.31
C GLY A 265 -8.11 -24.33 -11.31
N ARG A 266 -7.68 -24.29 -10.05
CA ARG A 266 -8.40 -23.55 -9.02
C ARG A 266 -7.66 -22.26 -8.61
N SER A 267 -8.41 -21.34 -8.06
CA SER A 267 -7.82 -20.16 -7.39
C SER A 267 -7.07 -20.54 -6.11
N MET A 268 -6.38 -19.58 -5.54
CA MET A 268 -6.06 -19.56 -4.11
C MET A 268 -7.34 -19.71 -3.28
N GLU A 269 -7.18 -20.15 -2.03
CA GLU A 269 -8.27 -20.25 -1.07
C GLU A 269 -8.68 -18.86 -0.57
N PHE A 270 -9.95 -18.70 -0.25
CA PHE A 270 -10.49 -17.47 0.33
C PHE A 270 -11.65 -17.77 1.28
N GLU A 271 -11.99 -16.81 2.11
CA GLU A 271 -13.16 -16.91 2.99
C GLU A 271 -14.32 -16.06 2.49
N ILE A 272 -15.53 -16.47 2.84
CA ILE A 272 -16.74 -15.64 2.74
C ILE A 272 -17.28 -15.49 4.16
N ARG A 273 -17.35 -14.26 4.66
CA ARG A 273 -17.89 -13.94 5.98
C ARG A 273 -18.29 -12.48 6.11
N ASP A 274 -19.12 -12.15 7.10
CA ASP A 274 -19.66 -10.79 7.26
C ASP A 274 -18.59 -9.78 7.63
N ASP A 275 -17.67 -10.16 8.49
CA ASP A 275 -16.62 -9.31 9.07
C ASP A 275 -15.27 -9.41 8.34
N ILE A 276 -15.26 -9.82 7.06
CA ILE A 276 -14.03 -10.07 6.31
C ILE A 276 -13.09 -8.85 6.26
N TYR A 277 -13.63 -7.65 6.34
CA TYR A 277 -12.86 -6.40 6.33
C TYR A 277 -12.32 -5.99 7.70
N PHE A 278 -12.61 -6.73 8.78
CA PHE A 278 -12.07 -6.42 10.12
C PHE A 278 -10.55 -6.50 10.17
N GLU A 279 -9.96 -7.61 9.73
CA GLU A 279 -8.50 -7.77 9.75
C GLU A 279 -7.79 -6.77 8.82
N PRO A 280 -8.22 -6.52 7.57
CA PRO A 280 -7.67 -5.45 6.75
C PRO A 280 -7.73 -4.06 7.41
N TYR A 281 -8.85 -3.72 8.04
CA TYR A 281 -9.02 -2.49 8.79
C TYR A 281 -8.04 -2.42 9.97
N ARG A 282 -8.00 -3.45 10.80
CA ARG A 282 -7.10 -3.56 11.95
C ARG A 282 -5.62 -3.44 11.55
N TYR A 283 -5.21 -4.14 10.48
CA TYR A 283 -3.85 -4.06 9.97
C TYR A 283 -3.53 -2.66 9.41
N SER A 284 -4.48 -1.99 8.79
CA SER A 284 -4.30 -0.62 8.31
C SER A 284 -4.05 0.37 9.44
N VAL A 285 -4.80 0.29 10.54
CA VAL A 285 -4.57 1.12 11.74
C VAL A 285 -3.19 0.81 12.34
N ARG A 286 -2.81 -0.48 12.42
CA ARG A 286 -1.46 -0.88 12.86
C ARG A 286 -0.37 -0.39 11.93
N GLY A 287 -0.63 -0.28 10.64
CA GLY A 287 0.30 0.30 9.68
C GLY A 287 0.68 1.74 10.05
N TYR A 288 -0.30 2.56 10.41
CA TYR A 288 -0.06 3.89 10.97
C TYR A 288 0.68 3.83 12.31
N TYR A 289 0.21 3.00 13.24
CA TYR A 289 0.81 2.83 14.55
C TYR A 289 2.32 2.51 14.45
N TYR A 290 2.71 1.63 13.54
CA TYR A 290 4.11 1.30 13.35
C TYR A 290 4.92 2.38 12.62
N MET A 291 4.30 3.37 12.04
CA MET A 291 4.97 4.57 11.52
C MET A 291 5.21 5.65 12.60
N ARG A 292 4.69 5.47 13.81
CA ARG A 292 5.13 6.25 14.97
C ARG A 292 6.54 5.80 15.38
N LEU A 293 7.44 6.68 15.71
CA LEU A 293 8.76 6.29 16.24
C LEU A 293 8.65 5.81 17.69
N GLY A 294 9.51 4.85 18.02
CA GLY A 294 9.67 4.36 19.39
C GLY A 294 8.50 3.60 19.98
N GLU A 295 7.58 3.12 19.17
CA GLU A 295 6.49 2.31 19.67
C GLU A 295 6.96 0.91 20.05
N PRO A 296 6.43 0.30 21.12
CA PRO A 296 6.86 -1.00 21.58
C PRO A 296 6.51 -2.10 20.56
N VAL A 297 7.33 -3.13 20.49
CA VAL A 297 7.00 -4.36 19.78
C VAL A 297 5.85 -5.05 20.50
N LEU A 298 4.73 -5.26 19.80
CA LEU A 298 3.59 -5.96 20.35
C LEU A 298 3.80 -7.47 20.24
N PRO A 299 3.51 -8.24 21.31
CA PRO A 299 3.65 -9.69 21.29
C PRO A 299 2.89 -10.32 20.12
N ASN A 300 3.52 -11.28 19.45
CA ASN A 300 2.97 -12.04 18.31
C ASN A 300 2.55 -11.22 17.09
N VAL A 301 2.97 -9.95 17.00
CA VAL A 301 2.68 -9.10 15.85
C VAL A 301 3.90 -8.98 14.96
N THR A 302 5.03 -8.56 15.49
CA THR A 302 6.30 -8.47 14.78
C THR A 302 7.47 -8.51 15.76
N PRO A 303 8.56 -9.24 15.46
CA PRO A 303 9.81 -9.15 16.22
C PRO A 303 10.65 -7.93 15.83
N VAL A 304 10.20 -7.14 14.86
CA VAL A 304 10.97 -6.05 14.30
C VAL A 304 11.22 -4.96 15.33
N PRO A 305 12.49 -4.61 15.60
CA PRO A 305 12.84 -3.57 16.53
C PRO A 305 12.32 -2.20 16.10
N ARG A 306 12.23 -1.27 17.06
CA ARG A 306 11.72 0.09 16.86
C ARG A 306 12.77 1.11 17.21
N GLN A 307 12.72 2.22 16.54
CA GLN A 307 13.50 3.39 16.87
C GLN A 307 13.11 3.98 18.23
N PRO A 308 13.96 4.76 18.91
CA PRO A 308 13.63 5.45 20.15
C PRO A 308 12.36 6.30 20.03
N ARG A 309 11.65 6.48 21.11
CA ARG A 309 10.47 7.33 21.15
C ARG A 309 10.79 8.77 20.74
N PHE A 310 9.87 9.39 20.02
CA PHE A 310 9.94 10.81 19.74
C PHE A 310 9.45 11.62 20.95
N GLU A 311 10.28 11.64 21.99
CA GLU A 311 10.05 12.39 23.22
C GLU A 311 11.40 12.93 23.70
N PRO A 312 11.59 14.26 23.84
CA PRO A 312 12.83 14.81 24.37
C PRO A 312 13.16 14.24 25.75
N GLY A 313 14.38 13.73 25.91
CA GLY A 313 14.84 13.11 27.17
C GLY A 313 14.30 11.72 27.43
N ALA A 314 13.60 11.07 26.50
CA ALA A 314 13.15 9.68 26.65
C ALA A 314 14.33 8.70 26.60
N ASP A 315 14.23 7.59 27.37
CA ASP A 315 15.24 6.55 27.40
C ASP A 315 15.13 5.64 26.14
N PRO A 316 16.27 5.15 25.61
CA PRO A 316 17.62 5.39 26.09
C PRO A 316 18.25 6.67 25.56
N GLU A 317 17.74 7.26 24.51
CA GLU A 317 18.36 8.38 23.79
C GLU A 317 17.32 9.44 23.42
N GLY A 318 17.01 10.28 24.39
CA GLY A 318 16.14 11.44 24.15
C GLY A 318 16.76 12.41 23.15
N PHE A 319 15.89 13.10 22.40
CA PHE A 319 16.32 14.14 21.46
C PHE A 319 16.44 15.49 22.13
N THR A 320 17.24 16.37 21.52
CA THR A 320 17.13 17.81 21.72
C THR A 320 16.43 18.42 20.53
N VAL A 321 15.26 19.01 20.74
CA VAL A 321 14.49 19.70 19.71
C VAL A 321 14.76 21.20 19.81
N TYR A 322 15.63 21.72 18.93
CA TYR A 322 15.93 23.15 18.87
C TYR A 322 14.85 23.90 18.11
N VAL A 323 14.43 25.06 18.61
CA VAL A 323 13.45 25.91 17.94
C VAL A 323 14.17 26.84 16.95
N THR A 324 13.63 26.94 15.74
CA THR A 324 14.17 27.79 14.67
C THR A 324 13.10 28.75 14.14
N ASP A 325 13.51 29.80 13.41
CA ASP A 325 12.59 30.64 12.64
C ASP A 325 12.42 30.19 11.18
N LEU A 326 13.13 29.15 10.77
CA LEU A 326 13.12 28.65 9.40
C LEU A 326 11.81 27.91 9.08
N HIS A 327 11.18 28.27 7.97
CA HIS A 327 9.94 27.63 7.48
C HIS A 327 9.82 27.82 5.95
N PRO A 328 8.92 27.10 5.25
CA PRO A 328 8.83 27.13 3.78
C PRO A 328 8.66 28.51 3.14
N TRP A 329 8.07 29.46 3.83
CA TRP A 329 7.90 30.85 3.36
C TRP A 329 8.97 31.83 3.90
N HIS A 330 9.99 31.34 4.62
CA HIS A 330 11.09 32.15 5.06
C HIS A 330 11.94 32.61 3.85
N PRO A 331 12.45 33.89 3.81
CA PRO A 331 13.23 34.39 2.68
C PRO A 331 14.47 33.53 2.34
N ASP A 332 15.07 32.91 3.33
CA ASP A 332 16.25 32.06 3.15
C ASP A 332 15.93 30.62 2.74
N TRP A 333 14.67 30.17 2.86
CA TRP A 333 14.28 28.81 2.53
C TRP A 333 14.67 28.39 1.12
N ARG A 334 14.41 29.24 0.12
CA ARG A 334 14.74 28.97 -1.28
C ARG A 334 16.24 28.84 -1.52
N LYS A 335 17.04 29.65 -0.83
CA LYS A 335 18.51 29.59 -0.93
C LYS A 335 19.07 28.26 -0.42
N LEU A 336 18.40 27.64 0.55
CA LEU A 336 18.80 26.43 1.23
C LEU A 336 18.38 25.16 0.48
N ARG A 337 17.33 25.24 -0.33
CA ARG A 337 16.79 24.08 -1.05
C ARG A 337 17.28 23.94 -2.50
N GLY A 338 17.84 24.99 -3.11
CA GLY A 338 18.07 25.03 -4.55
C GLY A 338 16.76 25.04 -5.36
N ASP A 339 16.89 25.05 -6.69
CA ASP A 339 15.75 25.24 -7.61
C ASP A 339 14.87 23.97 -7.78
N VAL A 340 15.09 22.89 -7.04
CA VAL A 340 14.58 21.56 -7.39
C VAL A 340 13.19 21.26 -6.78
N TRP A 341 12.72 22.06 -5.81
CA TRP A 341 11.47 21.73 -5.11
C TRP A 341 10.60 22.97 -4.88
N ASP A 342 9.56 23.11 -5.66
CA ASP A 342 8.55 24.18 -5.54
C ASP A 342 7.55 23.94 -4.38
N GLU A 343 7.59 22.79 -3.69
CA GLU A 343 6.62 22.44 -2.68
C GLU A 343 7.07 22.87 -1.28
N PRO A 344 6.13 23.38 -0.44
CA PRO A 344 6.42 23.82 0.91
C PRO A 344 6.51 22.64 1.91
N HIS A 345 7.37 21.66 1.63
CA HIS A 345 7.72 20.62 2.57
C HIS A 345 8.82 21.09 3.52
N PHE A 346 8.59 20.97 4.81
CA PHE A 346 9.63 21.15 5.80
C PHE A 346 10.45 19.85 5.89
N LYS A 347 11.23 19.59 4.86
CA LYS A 347 12.21 18.52 4.81
C LYS A 347 13.58 19.12 4.58
N ALA A 348 14.46 18.96 5.56
CA ALA A 348 15.78 19.53 5.51
C ALA A 348 16.71 18.74 4.59
N ARG A 349 17.53 19.47 3.87
CA ARG A 349 18.63 18.89 3.08
C ARG A 349 20.01 19.42 3.48
N GLU A 350 20.08 20.54 4.16
CA GLU A 350 21.35 21.14 4.59
C GLU A 350 21.28 21.54 6.06
N THR A 351 22.05 20.88 6.86
CA THR A 351 22.14 21.02 8.30
C THR A 351 22.56 22.39 8.76
N SER A 352 23.56 23.00 8.08
CA SER A 352 24.10 24.29 8.47
C SER A 352 23.05 25.37 8.62
N ALA A 353 22.03 25.33 7.75
CA ALA A 353 20.95 26.31 7.76
C ALA A 353 20.10 26.25 9.02
N PHE A 354 19.77 25.07 9.50
CA PHE A 354 18.98 24.93 10.73
C PHE A 354 19.77 25.37 11.94
N TRP A 355 21.09 25.11 11.97
CA TRP A 355 21.97 25.61 13.03
C TRP A 355 22.08 27.12 13.03
N GLU A 356 22.10 27.76 11.87
CA GLU A 356 22.15 29.24 11.75
C GLU A 356 20.82 29.90 12.12
N HIS A 357 19.70 29.24 11.86
CA HIS A 357 18.34 29.75 12.09
C HIS A 357 17.75 29.42 13.46
N ARG A 358 18.55 28.89 14.41
CA ARG A 358 18.10 28.73 15.79
C ARG A 358 17.76 30.07 16.41
N LEU A 359 16.65 30.09 17.15
CA LEU A 359 16.28 31.30 17.86
C LEU A 359 17.37 31.75 18.88
N PRO A 360 17.49 33.05 19.16
CA PRO A 360 18.45 33.56 20.13
C PRO A 360 18.32 32.87 21.49
N GLY A 361 19.47 32.44 22.04
CA GLY A 361 19.51 31.68 23.29
C GLY A 361 19.31 30.16 23.13
N ASN A 362 19.17 29.68 21.89
CA ASN A 362 19.01 28.26 21.56
C ASN A 362 17.89 27.58 22.37
N PRO A 363 16.66 28.09 22.35
CA PRO A 363 15.56 27.44 23.07
C PRO A 363 15.31 26.04 22.56
N VAL A 364 14.94 25.13 23.46
CA VAL A 364 14.59 23.74 23.17
C VAL A 364 13.14 23.49 23.53
N ASN A 365 12.48 22.70 22.73
CA ASN A 365 11.12 22.26 23.02
C ASN A 365 11.13 20.86 23.66
N MET A 366 10.93 20.81 24.98
CA MET A 366 10.85 19.56 25.75
C MET A 366 9.46 18.90 25.72
N ALA A 367 8.48 19.53 25.10
CA ALA A 367 7.10 19.01 24.99
C ALA A 367 6.85 18.25 23.68
N ALA A 368 7.74 18.35 22.70
CA ALA A 368 7.58 17.72 21.39
C ALA A 368 7.45 16.17 21.53
N ARG A 369 6.39 15.62 20.97
CA ARG A 369 6.13 14.17 21.03
C ARG A 369 5.14 13.72 19.95
N GLY A 370 5.18 12.42 19.60
CA GLY A 370 4.20 11.83 18.68
C GLY A 370 4.48 12.10 17.20
N GLY A 371 3.44 12.03 16.40
CA GLY A 371 3.51 12.16 14.95
C GLY A 371 3.91 10.86 14.25
N HIS A 372 3.73 10.86 12.93
CA HIS A 372 4.12 9.75 12.05
C HIS A 372 5.32 10.15 11.20
N SER A 373 6.11 9.18 10.78
CA SER A 373 7.28 9.37 9.92
C SER A 373 7.15 8.60 8.62
N ASP A 374 7.74 9.11 7.54
CA ASP A 374 7.88 8.39 6.29
C ASP A 374 8.94 7.30 6.44
N ALA A 375 8.64 6.06 6.04
CA ALA A 375 9.61 4.95 6.01
C ALA A 375 10.57 4.87 7.22
N PHE A 376 10.12 5.29 8.41
CA PHE A 376 10.89 5.43 9.64
C PHE A 376 12.01 6.48 9.60
N ASP A 377 11.90 7.50 8.75
CA ASP A 377 12.76 8.67 8.87
C ASP A 377 12.31 9.58 10.04
N TRP A 378 13.05 10.63 10.30
CA TRP A 378 12.82 11.50 11.46
C TRP A 378 11.97 12.73 11.16
N ASP A 379 11.73 12.99 9.88
CA ASP A 379 10.98 14.16 9.48
C ASP A 379 9.49 13.99 9.80
N ARG A 380 8.91 14.99 10.47
CA ARG A 380 7.48 15.12 10.74
C ARG A 380 7.04 16.51 10.33
N HIS A 381 6.29 16.59 9.27
CA HIS A 381 5.94 17.86 8.66
C HIS A 381 4.45 17.95 8.36
N LEU A 382 3.96 19.16 8.06
CA LEU A 382 2.55 19.46 7.93
C LEU A 382 1.82 18.65 6.85
N ALA A 383 2.52 18.01 5.91
CA ALA A 383 1.88 17.12 4.95
C ALA A 383 1.20 15.90 5.61
N HIS A 384 1.65 15.49 6.81
CA HIS A 384 1.10 14.35 7.53
C HIS A 384 -0.28 14.60 8.16
N VAL A 385 -0.81 15.83 8.16
CA VAL A 385 -2.17 16.11 8.65
C VAL A 385 -3.24 15.32 7.92
N SER A 386 -2.98 14.91 6.67
CA SER A 386 -3.89 14.03 5.92
C SER A 386 -4.12 12.68 6.60
N ASN A 387 -3.18 12.21 7.45
CA ASN A 387 -3.36 10.98 8.24
C ASN A 387 -4.55 11.10 9.19
N ILE A 388 -4.70 12.28 9.83
CA ILE A 388 -5.84 12.57 10.72
C ILE A 388 -7.15 12.43 9.94
N TYR A 389 -7.22 13.05 8.78
CA TYR A 389 -8.46 13.13 8.00
C TYR A 389 -8.82 11.75 7.41
N ASP A 390 -7.84 10.99 7.02
CA ASP A 390 -8.02 9.64 6.46
C ASP A 390 -8.48 8.64 7.52
N LEU A 391 -7.89 8.71 8.72
CA LEU A 391 -8.29 7.90 9.86
C LEU A 391 -9.72 8.25 10.34
N LEU A 392 -10.05 9.53 10.45
CA LEU A 392 -11.32 9.94 11.02
C LEU A 392 -12.51 9.90 10.05
N LEU A 393 -12.27 9.99 8.73
CA LEU A 393 -13.36 10.02 7.75
C LEU A 393 -14.28 8.80 7.83
N PRO A 394 -13.80 7.54 7.82
CA PRO A 394 -14.65 6.36 7.91
C PRO A 394 -15.39 6.28 9.25
N PHE A 395 -14.76 6.68 10.35
CA PHE A 395 -15.43 6.75 11.66
C PHE A 395 -16.61 7.71 11.64
N ILE A 396 -16.42 8.92 11.11
CA ILE A 396 -17.47 9.94 11.01
C ILE A 396 -18.59 9.49 10.05
N LEU A 397 -18.25 9.01 8.85
CA LEU A 397 -19.23 8.59 7.85
C LEU A 397 -20.04 7.35 8.27
N THR A 398 -19.49 6.52 9.13
CA THR A 398 -20.23 5.37 9.71
C THR A 398 -21.01 5.73 10.97
N GLY A 399 -20.89 6.98 11.45
CA GLY A 399 -21.54 7.41 12.69
C GLY A 399 -20.99 6.70 13.92
N GLY A 400 -19.67 6.43 13.95
CA GLY A 400 -18.99 5.82 15.08
C GLY A 400 -19.10 4.30 15.16
N ARG A 401 -19.49 3.59 14.10
CA ARG A 401 -19.67 2.13 14.14
C ARG A 401 -18.36 1.31 14.11
N ILE A 402 -17.24 1.96 13.89
CA ILE A 402 -15.89 1.34 13.99
C ILE A 402 -15.24 1.78 15.29
N ASP A 403 -15.80 1.32 16.39
CA ASP A 403 -15.53 1.77 17.76
C ASP A 403 -14.61 0.80 18.55
N GLU A 404 -13.86 -0.05 17.83
CA GLU A 404 -12.96 -1.00 18.45
C GLU A 404 -11.84 -0.31 19.25
N ASP A 405 -11.71 -0.71 20.51
CA ASP A 405 -10.66 -0.32 21.47
C ASP A 405 -9.73 -1.52 21.76
N ASN A 406 -9.43 -2.34 20.73
CA ASN A 406 -8.62 -3.56 20.83
C ASN A 406 -7.90 -3.91 19.52
N LEU A 407 -7.59 -2.93 18.68
CA LEU A 407 -6.91 -3.17 17.41
C LEU A 407 -5.44 -3.55 17.61
N GLY A 408 -4.89 -3.34 18.81
CA GLY A 408 -3.52 -3.71 19.19
C GLY A 408 -2.54 -2.57 18.93
N ILE A 409 -2.91 -1.36 19.27
CA ILE A 409 -2.03 -0.21 19.46
C ILE A 409 -1.74 -0.01 20.95
N ARG A 410 -0.87 0.91 21.33
CA ARG A 410 -0.49 1.14 22.72
C ARG A 410 -1.67 1.58 23.60
N GLU A 411 -2.56 2.35 23.05
CA GLU A 411 -3.72 2.93 23.70
C GLU A 411 -4.89 1.94 23.88
N SER A 412 -4.88 0.80 23.19
CA SER A 412 -5.97 -0.19 23.23
C SER A 412 -6.40 -0.53 24.68
N GLY A 413 -7.68 -0.47 24.94
CA GLY A 413 -8.27 -0.74 26.26
C GLY A 413 -8.44 0.48 27.15
N ASN A 414 -8.29 1.69 26.63
CA ASN A 414 -8.43 2.93 27.39
C ASN A 414 -9.87 3.53 27.37
N GLY A 415 -10.79 2.91 26.62
CA GLY A 415 -12.18 3.35 26.47
C GLY A 415 -12.39 4.37 25.36
N ILE A 416 -11.39 4.59 24.51
CA ILE A 416 -11.47 5.41 23.30
C ILE A 416 -11.26 4.49 22.09
N PRO A 417 -12.02 4.61 21.00
CA PRO A 417 -11.74 3.85 19.79
C PRO A 417 -10.32 4.05 19.28
N ASP A 418 -9.60 2.96 19.04
CA ASP A 418 -8.18 2.99 18.64
C ASP A 418 -7.91 3.85 17.40
N ILE A 419 -8.88 3.91 16.49
CA ILE A 419 -8.77 4.77 15.29
C ILE A 419 -8.73 6.27 15.64
N ILE A 420 -9.43 6.67 16.69
CA ILE A 420 -9.38 8.07 17.20
C ILE A 420 -8.04 8.31 17.89
N ASP A 421 -7.56 7.37 18.71
CA ASP A 421 -6.25 7.50 19.36
C ASP A 421 -5.10 7.53 18.35
N GLU A 422 -5.19 6.76 17.26
CA GLU A 422 -4.20 6.83 16.18
C GLU A 422 -4.19 8.21 15.49
N ALA A 423 -5.35 8.77 15.19
CA ALA A 423 -5.45 10.13 14.65
C ALA A 423 -4.97 11.18 15.66
N ARG A 424 -5.27 10.98 16.94
CA ARG A 424 -4.87 11.86 18.05
C ARG A 424 -3.35 11.96 18.19
N ASN A 425 -2.61 10.88 17.93
CA ASN A 425 -1.15 10.90 17.92
C ASN A 425 -0.58 12.01 17.01
N GLU A 426 -1.19 12.23 15.86
CA GLU A 426 -0.77 13.30 14.93
C GLU A 426 -1.28 14.68 15.36
N VAL A 427 -2.53 14.78 15.85
CA VAL A 427 -3.10 16.05 16.35
C VAL A 427 -2.26 16.57 17.53
N ASP A 428 -2.00 15.71 18.50
CA ASP A 428 -1.23 16.08 19.70
C ASP A 428 0.24 16.39 19.38
N PHE A 429 0.82 15.76 18.34
CA PHE A 429 2.12 16.14 17.85
C PHE A 429 2.16 17.62 17.44
N PHE A 430 1.25 18.06 16.57
CA PHE A 430 1.22 19.46 16.12
C PHE A 430 0.91 20.44 17.28
N LEU A 431 0.11 20.04 18.25
CA LEU A 431 -0.10 20.84 19.45
C LEU A 431 1.13 20.91 20.34
N SER A 432 1.99 19.87 20.36
CA SER A 432 3.19 19.79 21.17
C SER A 432 4.35 20.65 20.65
N ILE A 433 4.33 21.03 19.38
CA ILE A 433 5.37 21.85 18.73
C ILE A 433 4.96 23.31 18.55
N ARG A 434 4.02 23.80 19.34
CA ARG A 434 3.68 25.22 19.37
C ARG A 434 4.81 26.05 19.99
N ASP A 435 4.96 27.29 19.50
CA ASP A 435 5.84 28.29 20.09
C ASP A 435 5.02 29.51 20.50
N GLY A 436 4.84 29.70 21.80
CA GLY A 436 3.94 30.71 22.34
C GLY A 436 2.49 30.54 21.82
N GLU A 437 1.97 31.54 21.12
CA GLU A 437 0.65 31.47 20.45
C GLU A 437 0.76 30.89 19.03
N GLY A 438 1.96 30.73 18.47
CA GLY A 438 2.20 30.30 17.09
C GLY A 438 2.16 28.79 16.89
N TYR A 439 2.07 28.37 15.65
CA TYR A 439 1.94 26.98 15.22
C TYR A 439 3.07 26.63 14.26
N SER A 440 3.89 25.65 14.64
CA SER A 440 5.04 25.22 13.85
C SER A 440 4.65 24.38 12.64
N GLN A 441 5.46 24.49 11.59
CA GLN A 441 5.32 23.72 10.34
C GLN A 441 5.73 22.25 10.46
N GLY A 442 6.43 21.86 11.52
CA GLY A 442 6.92 20.51 11.75
C GLY A 442 8.27 20.44 12.45
N VAL A 443 8.86 19.26 12.44
CA VAL A 443 10.23 18.99 12.88
C VAL A 443 11.00 18.22 11.83
N THR A 444 12.32 18.36 11.83
CA THR A 444 13.21 17.66 10.90
C THR A 444 14.54 17.32 11.54
N ASN A 445 15.19 16.28 11.03
CA ASN A 445 16.56 15.91 11.36
C ASN A 445 17.41 15.85 10.09
N PRO A 446 18.01 16.99 9.68
CA PRO A 446 18.77 17.06 8.43
C PRO A 446 20.03 16.22 8.43
N ASP A 447 20.67 16.05 9.59
CA ASP A 447 21.93 15.31 9.74
C ASP A 447 21.75 13.81 9.95
N LYS A 448 20.51 13.38 10.13
CA LYS A 448 20.21 12.03 10.60
C LYS A 448 20.95 11.70 11.91
N ASP A 449 21.26 12.73 12.70
CA ASP A 449 21.75 12.58 14.05
C ASP A 449 20.57 12.36 14.99
N TRP A 450 20.47 11.18 15.53
CA TRP A 450 19.36 10.74 16.37
C TRP A 450 19.18 11.52 17.66
N THR A 451 20.11 12.38 17.99
CA THR A 451 20.08 13.18 19.23
C THR A 451 19.63 14.62 19.02
N VAL A 452 19.51 15.07 17.76
CA VAL A 452 19.20 16.46 17.42
C VAL A 452 18.09 16.57 16.41
N MET A 453 17.08 17.38 16.73
CA MET A 453 15.97 17.71 15.85
C MET A 453 15.79 19.24 15.81
N PHE A 454 15.19 19.74 14.73
CA PHE A 454 14.88 21.15 14.56
C PHE A 454 13.38 21.34 14.34
N GLN A 455 12.78 22.14 15.22
CA GLN A 455 11.39 22.58 15.06
C GLN A 455 11.36 23.77 14.11
N ALA A 456 10.48 23.72 13.13
CA ALA A 456 10.27 24.82 12.19
C ALA A 456 9.66 26.05 12.83
N GLY A 457 9.90 27.20 12.22
CA GLY A 457 9.23 28.44 12.54
C GLY A 457 7.70 28.34 12.36
N CYS A 458 6.99 29.18 13.10
CA CYS A 458 5.55 29.25 13.05
C CYS A 458 5.04 29.84 11.73
N THR A 459 3.92 29.29 11.23
CA THR A 459 3.27 29.75 9.99
C THR A 459 1.76 29.89 10.18
N THR A 460 1.13 30.73 9.36
CA THR A 460 -0.33 30.83 9.31
C THR A 460 -0.94 29.57 8.74
N MET A 461 -0.28 28.94 7.77
CA MET A 461 -0.69 27.64 7.20
C MET A 461 -0.80 26.56 8.29
N ALA A 462 0.19 26.45 9.17
CA ALA A 462 0.14 25.51 10.28
C ALA A 462 -0.97 25.83 11.28
N ALA A 463 -1.28 27.10 11.48
CA ALA A 463 -2.39 27.51 12.35
C ALA A 463 -3.74 27.11 11.76
N TRP A 464 -3.96 27.32 10.45
CA TRP A 464 -5.17 26.85 9.77
C TRP A 464 -5.32 25.33 9.82
N ALA A 465 -4.21 24.61 9.59
CA ALA A 465 -4.21 23.15 9.68
C ALA A 465 -4.52 22.66 11.10
N ASN A 466 -3.93 23.27 12.14
CA ASN A 466 -4.25 22.91 13.52
C ASN A 466 -5.71 23.16 13.88
N ALA A 467 -6.30 24.26 13.37
CA ALA A 467 -7.72 24.50 13.55
C ALA A 467 -8.58 23.38 12.93
N ALA A 468 -8.24 22.94 11.73
CA ALA A 468 -8.92 21.83 11.03
C ALA A 468 -8.74 20.50 11.76
N ASN A 469 -7.51 20.16 12.15
CA ASN A 469 -7.16 18.93 12.86
C ASN A 469 -7.97 18.79 14.16
N CYS A 470 -7.93 19.86 14.98
CA CYS A 470 -8.63 19.89 16.27
C CYS A 470 -10.15 19.87 16.09
N ALA A 471 -10.69 20.56 15.08
CA ALA A 471 -12.13 20.54 14.83
C ALA A 471 -12.62 19.16 14.39
N MET A 472 -11.89 18.47 13.50
CA MET A 472 -12.29 17.15 13.01
C MET A 472 -12.18 16.07 14.09
N ILE A 473 -11.13 16.07 14.92
CA ILE A 473 -11.05 15.13 16.03
C ILE A 473 -12.06 15.47 17.15
N GLY A 474 -12.35 16.73 17.35
CA GLY A 474 -13.45 17.17 18.23
C GLY A 474 -14.79 16.57 17.81
N GLU A 475 -15.07 16.53 16.50
CA GLU A 475 -16.27 15.88 15.94
C GLU A 475 -16.25 14.36 16.19
N ALA A 476 -15.09 13.71 16.02
CA ALA A 476 -14.98 12.29 16.33
C ALA A 476 -15.31 12.02 17.82
N PHE A 477 -14.81 12.83 18.75
CA PHE A 477 -15.13 12.71 20.17
C PHE A 477 -16.59 13.07 20.48
N ARG A 478 -17.22 13.95 19.71
CA ARG A 478 -18.67 14.20 19.82
C ARG A 478 -19.48 12.96 19.47
N ILE A 479 -19.10 12.26 18.40
CA ILE A 479 -19.74 11.02 17.96
C ILE A 479 -19.49 9.90 18.97
N ASP A 480 -18.26 9.77 19.50
CA ASP A 480 -17.88 8.84 20.54
C ASP A 480 -18.58 9.10 21.89
N GLY A 481 -19.06 10.32 22.11
CA GLY A 481 -19.70 10.72 23.38
C GLY A 481 -18.73 11.20 24.46
N ASN A 482 -17.43 11.40 24.14
CA ASN A 482 -16.42 11.91 25.06
C ASN A 482 -16.47 13.44 25.15
N GLY A 483 -17.41 13.99 25.92
CA GLY A 483 -17.63 15.43 26.02
C GLY A 483 -16.43 16.23 26.55
N ALA A 484 -15.56 15.63 27.36
CA ALA A 484 -14.36 16.30 27.86
C ALA A 484 -13.33 16.55 26.76
N LEU A 485 -13.02 15.53 25.97
CA LEU A 485 -12.09 15.64 24.86
C LEU A 485 -12.71 16.42 23.69
N GLN A 486 -14.01 16.25 23.42
CA GLN A 486 -14.74 17.10 22.46
C GLN A 486 -14.51 18.58 22.79
N LYS A 487 -14.77 18.97 24.03
CA LYS A 487 -14.61 20.38 24.46
C LYS A 487 -13.17 20.85 24.31
N TYR A 488 -12.21 20.04 24.76
CA TYR A 488 -10.78 20.38 24.70
C TYR A 488 -10.33 20.69 23.25
N TYR A 489 -10.61 19.80 22.33
CA TYR A 489 -10.21 19.99 20.93
C TYR A 489 -11.03 21.07 20.21
N THR A 490 -12.31 21.28 20.60
CA THR A 490 -13.09 22.42 20.11
C THR A 490 -12.45 23.74 20.52
N ASP A 491 -12.06 23.87 21.79
CA ASP A 491 -11.41 25.09 22.30
C ASP A 491 -10.05 25.33 21.58
N GLU A 492 -9.23 24.29 21.36
CA GLU A 492 -7.98 24.42 20.63
C GLU A 492 -8.20 24.76 19.14
N ALA A 493 -9.25 24.20 18.49
CA ALA A 493 -9.62 24.56 17.14
C ALA A 493 -10.00 26.04 17.00
N VAL A 494 -10.85 26.55 17.89
CA VAL A 494 -11.24 27.97 17.94
C VAL A 494 -10.02 28.85 18.17
N LYS A 495 -9.13 28.47 19.09
CA LYS A 495 -7.90 29.22 19.39
C LYS A 495 -6.98 29.31 18.17
N ALA A 496 -6.70 28.21 17.49
CA ALA A 496 -5.90 28.18 16.27
C ALA A 496 -6.55 29.00 15.14
N PHE A 497 -7.85 28.86 14.96
CA PHE A 497 -8.63 29.61 13.97
C PHE A 497 -8.56 31.12 14.22
N ARG A 498 -8.77 31.56 15.46
CA ARG A 498 -8.69 32.97 15.86
C ARG A 498 -7.28 33.54 15.69
N TYR A 499 -6.25 32.74 16.02
CA TYR A 499 -4.86 33.14 15.77
C TYR A 499 -4.61 33.36 14.27
N ALA A 500 -4.94 32.38 13.41
CA ALA A 500 -4.72 32.49 11.97
C ALA A 500 -5.50 33.67 11.35
N SER A 501 -6.73 33.92 11.81
CA SER A 501 -7.57 35.01 11.32
C SER A 501 -6.99 36.41 11.59
N ARG A 502 -6.08 36.54 12.58
CA ARG A 502 -5.40 37.82 12.89
C ARG A 502 -4.21 38.12 11.99
N GLN A 503 -3.83 37.20 11.11
CA GLN A 503 -2.60 37.25 10.30
C GLN A 503 -2.82 37.87 8.90
N GLU A 504 -3.68 38.87 8.75
CA GLU A 504 -3.88 39.66 7.52
C GLU A 504 -3.95 38.83 6.21
N ASN A 505 -4.69 37.74 6.24
CA ASN A 505 -4.86 36.81 5.08
C ASN A 505 -3.58 36.17 4.57
N LEU A 506 -2.54 36.05 5.38
CA LEU A 506 -1.33 35.36 5.00
C LEU A 506 -1.61 33.89 4.68
N GLN A 507 -0.98 33.37 3.62
CA GLN A 507 -0.98 31.98 3.19
C GLN A 507 -2.35 31.36 2.90
N LEU A 508 -3.42 32.17 2.76
CA LEU A 508 -4.75 31.63 2.39
C LEU A 508 -4.77 30.98 1.00
N ASP A 509 -4.03 31.54 0.05
CA ASP A 509 -3.96 31.05 -1.33
C ASP A 509 -2.70 30.21 -1.61
N ASP A 510 -1.80 30.09 -0.64
CA ASP A 510 -0.68 29.14 -0.70
C ASP A 510 -1.17 27.72 -0.50
N THR A 511 -0.39 26.76 -0.99
CA THR A 511 -0.71 25.33 -0.92
C THR A 511 0.26 24.57 -0.04
N GLN A 512 -0.27 23.58 0.67
CA GLN A 512 0.47 22.55 1.41
C GLN A 512 0.22 21.21 0.75
N GLY A 513 1.28 20.51 0.32
CA GLY A 513 1.17 19.14 -0.18
C GLY A 513 0.69 18.18 0.91
N ILE A 514 -0.23 17.30 0.56
CA ILE A 514 -0.83 16.29 1.44
C ILE A 514 -0.80 14.89 0.80
N GLY A 515 0.29 14.51 0.19
CA GLY A 515 0.41 13.34 -0.67
C GLY A 515 0.31 13.73 -2.14
N ASP A 516 -0.48 13.02 -2.95
CA ASP A 516 -0.63 13.31 -4.40
C ASP A 516 -1.41 14.61 -4.67
N GLY A 517 -2.02 15.18 -3.65
CA GLY A 517 -2.77 16.41 -3.73
C GLY A 517 -2.21 17.50 -2.83
N SER A 518 -2.90 18.63 -2.82
CA SER A 518 -2.58 19.77 -1.96
C SER A 518 -3.84 20.43 -1.43
N MET A 519 -3.70 21.06 -0.26
CA MET A 519 -4.72 21.93 0.34
C MET A 519 -4.20 23.35 0.39
N ARG A 520 -5.06 24.29 0.07
CA ARG A 520 -4.79 25.73 0.30
C ARG A 520 -5.07 26.09 1.75
N GLY A 521 -4.54 27.17 2.24
CA GLY A 521 -4.91 27.72 3.53
C GLY A 521 -6.43 27.90 3.67
N ARG A 522 -7.12 28.28 2.57
CA ARG A 522 -8.59 28.36 2.49
C ARG A 522 -9.29 27.02 2.73
N ASP A 523 -8.68 25.93 2.25
CA ASP A 523 -9.27 24.60 2.40
C ASP A 523 -9.19 24.13 3.85
N PHE A 524 -8.09 24.41 4.54
CA PHE A 524 -7.96 24.17 5.98
C PHE A 524 -8.93 25.06 6.78
N LYS A 525 -9.02 26.35 6.44
CA LYS A 525 -9.98 27.29 7.07
C LYS A 525 -11.41 26.80 6.92
N GLN A 526 -11.78 26.35 5.71
CA GLN A 526 -13.10 25.80 5.44
C GLN A 526 -13.37 24.50 6.23
N LEU A 527 -12.38 23.59 6.26
CA LEU A 527 -12.49 22.34 6.99
C LEU A 527 -12.71 22.58 8.49
N ALA A 528 -11.92 23.47 9.08
CA ALA A 528 -12.08 23.87 10.46
C ALA A 528 -13.49 24.43 10.72
N ALA A 529 -13.95 25.37 9.89
CA ALA A 529 -15.26 26.00 10.03
C ALA A 529 -16.41 24.97 9.87
N ALA A 530 -16.32 24.04 8.93
CA ALA A 530 -17.34 23.02 8.73
C ALA A 530 -17.53 22.13 9.98
N TYR A 531 -16.43 21.65 10.58
CA TYR A 531 -16.52 20.86 11.81
C TYR A 531 -16.82 21.69 13.05
N LEU A 532 -16.37 22.94 13.14
CA LEU A 532 -16.78 23.84 14.21
C LEU A 532 -18.31 24.13 14.18
N TYR A 533 -18.88 24.20 12.98
CA TYR A 533 -20.33 24.26 12.83
C TYR A 533 -21.01 23.00 13.39
N ASN A 534 -20.51 21.82 13.06
CA ASN A 534 -21.03 20.56 13.60
C ASN A 534 -20.94 20.48 15.13
N LEU A 535 -19.89 21.05 15.71
CA LEU A 535 -19.63 21.03 17.15
C LEU A 535 -20.45 22.04 17.94
N THR A 536 -20.71 23.22 17.38
CA THR A 536 -21.31 24.36 18.12
C THR A 536 -22.71 24.77 17.65
N GLY A 537 -23.03 24.58 16.37
CA GLY A 537 -24.22 25.11 15.74
C GLY A 537 -24.19 26.63 15.51
N ASP A 538 -23.07 27.31 15.77
CA ASP A 538 -22.92 28.73 15.59
C ASP A 538 -22.84 29.11 14.12
N LYS A 539 -23.78 29.89 13.64
CA LYS A 539 -23.89 30.24 12.23
C LYS A 539 -22.66 30.92 11.65
N GLU A 540 -21.84 31.60 12.47
CA GLU A 540 -20.58 32.21 12.00
C GLU A 540 -19.67 31.19 11.30
N TRP A 541 -19.64 29.94 11.77
CA TRP A 541 -18.83 28.89 11.17
C TRP A 541 -19.42 28.40 9.85
N GLU A 542 -20.74 28.29 9.76
CA GLU A 542 -21.40 27.95 8.50
C GLU A 542 -21.17 29.03 7.44
N ASP A 543 -21.16 30.30 7.83
CA ASP A 543 -20.90 31.42 6.93
C ASP A 543 -19.51 31.36 6.34
N VAL A 544 -18.47 31.07 7.16
CA VAL A 544 -17.08 30.87 6.71
C VAL A 544 -16.98 29.66 5.80
N MET A 545 -17.57 28.53 6.17
CA MET A 545 -17.58 27.30 5.37
C MET A 545 -18.18 27.55 3.99
N ALA A 546 -19.32 28.27 3.91
CA ALA A 546 -19.98 28.59 2.66
C ALA A 546 -19.17 29.57 1.78
N GLU A 547 -18.52 30.57 2.38
CA GLU A 547 -17.68 31.55 1.71
C GLU A 547 -16.50 30.87 1.01
N GLU A 548 -15.78 30.00 1.72
CA GLU A 548 -14.55 29.34 1.24
C GLU A 548 -14.83 28.11 0.35
N SER A 549 -16.11 27.73 0.16
CA SER A 549 -16.44 26.57 -0.65
C SER A 549 -16.12 26.78 -2.14
N VAL A 550 -15.46 25.80 -2.75
CA VAL A 550 -15.24 25.73 -4.20
C VAL A 550 -16.50 25.32 -4.97
N VAL A 551 -17.52 24.82 -4.27
CA VAL A 551 -18.77 24.36 -4.89
C VAL A 551 -19.65 25.54 -5.23
N LYS A 552 -19.70 25.89 -6.51
CA LYS A 552 -20.52 26.99 -7.04
C LYS A 552 -21.70 26.49 -7.90
N GLY A 553 -21.63 25.23 -8.36
CA GLY A 553 -22.66 24.59 -9.19
C GLY A 553 -22.72 23.07 -8.92
N PRO A 554 -23.66 22.36 -9.59
CA PRO A 554 -23.94 20.95 -9.33
C PRO A 554 -22.86 19.98 -9.85
N ASP A 555 -21.90 20.46 -10.63
CA ASP A 555 -20.80 19.72 -11.25
C ASP A 555 -19.42 20.26 -10.85
N SER A 556 -19.36 21.05 -9.76
CA SER A 556 -18.10 21.60 -9.24
C SER A 556 -17.14 20.50 -8.82
N GLN A 557 -15.86 20.70 -9.11
CA GLN A 557 -14.83 19.78 -8.61
C GLN A 557 -14.57 20.02 -7.12
N ILE A 558 -14.76 18.98 -6.30
CA ILE A 558 -14.50 19.00 -4.86
C ILE A 558 -13.03 18.69 -4.58
N ILE A 559 -12.43 17.79 -5.38
CA ILE A 559 -11.02 17.51 -5.42
C ILE A 559 -10.45 17.93 -6.77
N ASN A 560 -9.37 18.71 -6.75
CA ASN A 560 -8.58 19.08 -7.93
C ASN A 560 -7.10 18.94 -7.62
N THR A 561 -6.44 17.95 -8.20
CA THR A 561 -5.00 17.66 -8.00
C THR A 561 -4.09 18.41 -8.95
N GLY A 562 -4.63 19.25 -9.85
CA GLY A 562 -3.84 20.08 -10.77
C GLY A 562 -3.08 21.22 -10.05
N ARG A 563 -2.24 21.94 -10.80
CA ARG A 563 -1.49 23.09 -10.28
C ARG A 563 -2.45 24.11 -9.64
N GLY A 564 -2.16 24.51 -8.41
CA GLY A 564 -3.05 25.37 -7.61
C GLY A 564 -4.34 24.66 -7.21
N GLY A 565 -4.28 23.34 -7.05
CA GLY A 565 -5.40 22.48 -6.72
C GLY A 565 -5.98 22.75 -5.31
N TRP A 566 -7.04 22.04 -5.03
CA TRP A 566 -7.73 22.11 -3.75
C TRP A 566 -8.29 20.75 -3.36
N TRP A 567 -8.61 20.63 -2.07
CA TRP A 567 -9.11 19.41 -1.50
C TRP A 567 -10.18 19.68 -0.46
N GLN A 568 -11.43 19.66 -0.87
CA GLN A 568 -12.56 20.00 0.01
C GLN A 568 -13.52 18.81 0.27
N VAL A 569 -13.05 17.57 0.14
CA VAL A 569 -13.89 16.39 0.40
C VAL A 569 -14.26 16.27 1.87
N TRP A 570 -13.32 16.53 2.78
CA TRP A 570 -13.57 16.38 4.22
C TRP A 570 -14.49 17.45 4.79
N SER A 571 -14.34 18.70 4.33
CA SER A 571 -15.27 19.79 4.67
C SER A 571 -16.66 19.60 4.06
N THR A 572 -16.72 19.07 2.83
CA THR A 572 -17.98 18.69 2.19
C THR A 572 -18.66 17.57 2.97
N ALA A 573 -17.92 16.54 3.41
CA ALA A 573 -18.43 15.47 4.25
C ALA A 573 -19.01 16.02 5.56
N ALA A 574 -18.27 16.91 6.25
CA ALA A 574 -18.73 17.56 7.46
C ALA A 574 -20.07 18.27 7.25
N TYR A 575 -20.18 19.08 6.20
CA TYR A 575 -21.40 19.85 5.94
C TYR A 575 -22.58 18.97 5.52
N LEU A 576 -22.34 17.93 4.71
CA LEU A 576 -23.41 17.02 4.27
C LEU A 576 -23.93 16.12 5.39
N THR A 577 -23.11 15.82 6.40
CA THR A 577 -23.48 15.01 7.58
C THR A 577 -23.79 15.87 8.83
N CYS A 578 -23.81 17.20 8.69
CA CYS A 578 -24.02 18.13 9.79
C CYS A 578 -25.31 17.84 10.57
N PRO A 579 -25.25 17.80 11.91
CA PRO A 579 -26.45 17.57 12.75
C PRO A 579 -27.36 18.80 12.92
N HIS A 580 -26.88 19.99 12.50
CA HIS A 580 -27.60 21.24 12.65
C HIS A 580 -28.36 21.64 11.39
N GLU A 581 -29.28 22.65 11.53
CA GLU A 581 -29.99 23.24 10.40
C GLU A 581 -28.97 23.88 9.41
N ARG A 582 -29.24 23.75 8.12
CA ARG A 582 -28.41 24.33 7.05
C ARG A 582 -29.07 25.57 6.50
N HIS A 583 -28.38 26.71 6.62
CA HIS A 583 -28.90 28.01 6.15
C HIS A 583 -28.54 28.28 4.67
N TYR A 584 -27.75 27.40 4.02
CA TYR A 584 -27.36 27.50 2.60
C TYR A 584 -27.92 26.34 1.77
N PRO A 585 -29.24 26.20 1.57
CA PRO A 585 -29.85 25.04 0.91
C PRO A 585 -29.32 24.83 -0.52
N LYS A 586 -29.06 25.92 -1.25
CA LYS A 586 -28.51 25.80 -2.61
C LYS A 586 -27.11 25.29 -2.63
N LEU A 587 -26.26 25.66 -1.69
CA LEU A 587 -24.93 25.10 -1.52
C LEU A 587 -24.99 23.59 -1.19
N TYR A 588 -25.89 23.23 -0.27
CA TYR A 588 -26.12 21.81 0.07
C TYR A 588 -26.52 20.98 -1.15
N GLU A 589 -27.51 21.43 -1.93
CA GLU A 589 -27.92 20.75 -3.17
C GLU A 589 -26.77 20.61 -4.19
N ASN A 590 -26.01 21.69 -4.38
CA ASN A 590 -24.85 21.66 -5.27
C ASN A 590 -23.77 20.71 -4.76
N MET A 591 -23.48 20.68 -3.46
CA MET A 591 -22.51 19.74 -2.88
C MET A 591 -22.92 18.29 -3.09
N VAL A 592 -24.19 17.95 -2.82
CA VAL A 592 -24.72 16.60 -3.07
C VAL A 592 -24.52 16.23 -4.55
N SER A 593 -24.93 17.11 -5.47
CA SER A 593 -24.79 16.87 -6.91
C SER A 593 -23.34 16.72 -7.34
N SER A 594 -22.45 17.59 -6.86
CA SER A 594 -21.01 17.56 -7.18
C SER A 594 -20.31 16.30 -6.65
N VAL A 595 -20.69 15.82 -5.45
CA VAL A 595 -20.16 14.55 -4.90
C VAL A 595 -20.46 13.39 -5.85
N PHE A 596 -21.75 13.25 -6.25
CA PHE A 596 -22.14 12.19 -7.18
C PHE A 596 -21.48 12.37 -8.56
N ALA A 597 -21.49 13.57 -9.12
CA ALA A 597 -20.93 13.84 -10.44
C ALA A 597 -19.44 13.47 -10.49
N GLN A 598 -18.65 13.90 -9.51
CA GLN A 598 -17.21 13.62 -9.48
C GLN A 598 -16.91 12.16 -9.11
N ALA A 599 -17.65 11.55 -8.19
CA ALA A 599 -17.52 10.15 -7.85
C ALA A 599 -17.74 9.25 -9.07
N TYR A 600 -18.77 9.52 -9.86
CA TYR A 600 -19.04 8.75 -11.08
C TYR A 600 -17.99 8.99 -12.14
N ALA A 601 -17.67 10.23 -12.48
CA ALA A 601 -16.75 10.56 -13.55
C ALA A 601 -15.30 10.08 -13.27
N LYS A 602 -14.85 10.15 -12.02
CA LYS A 602 -13.47 9.84 -11.64
C LYS A 602 -13.26 8.42 -11.10
N ASN A 603 -14.33 7.72 -10.72
CA ASN A 603 -14.24 6.40 -10.12
C ASN A 603 -15.09 5.35 -10.84
N MET A 604 -16.40 5.57 -10.93
CA MET A 604 -17.34 4.57 -11.44
C MET A 604 -17.13 4.27 -12.93
N GLU A 605 -17.07 5.30 -13.77
CA GLU A 605 -16.90 5.16 -15.22
C GLU A 605 -15.53 4.55 -15.59
N PRO A 606 -14.38 5.04 -15.06
CA PRO A 606 -13.10 4.42 -15.31
C PRO A 606 -13.05 2.93 -14.94
N ARG A 607 -13.62 2.57 -13.82
CA ARG A 607 -13.68 1.17 -13.34
C ARG A 607 -14.37 0.24 -14.34
N LEU A 608 -15.41 0.70 -15.01
CA LEU A 608 -16.13 -0.11 -16.01
C LEU A 608 -15.37 -0.30 -17.32
N THR A 609 -14.38 0.55 -17.60
CA THR A 609 -13.61 0.51 -18.85
C THR A 609 -12.24 -0.14 -18.72
N ARG A 610 -11.76 -0.37 -17.49
CA ARG A 610 -10.40 -0.89 -17.24
C ARG A 610 -10.38 -2.41 -17.09
N PRO A 611 -9.36 -3.11 -17.62
CA PRO A 611 -9.14 -4.53 -17.38
C PRO A 611 -9.03 -4.87 -15.89
N SER A 612 -8.31 -4.05 -15.11
CA SER A 612 -8.12 -4.24 -13.67
C SER A 612 -9.37 -3.99 -12.82
N ARG A 613 -10.41 -3.36 -13.39
CA ARG A 613 -11.63 -2.92 -12.66
C ARG A 613 -11.35 -1.96 -11.50
N ARG A 614 -10.29 -1.17 -11.60
CA ARG A 614 -9.91 -0.15 -10.62
C ARG A 614 -10.19 1.26 -11.13
N SER A 615 -10.34 2.18 -10.20
CA SER A 615 -10.41 3.60 -10.52
C SER A 615 -9.01 4.25 -10.63
N ALA A 616 -8.04 3.74 -9.88
CA ALA A 616 -6.69 4.25 -9.85
C ALA A 616 -5.86 3.84 -11.07
N ASP A 617 -4.95 4.70 -11.48
CA ASP A 617 -3.99 4.44 -12.57
C ASP A 617 -2.69 3.81 -12.07
N ASP A 618 -2.52 3.73 -10.76
CA ASP A 618 -1.28 3.29 -10.15
C ASP A 618 -1.02 1.80 -10.35
N PRO A 619 0.24 1.42 -10.55
CA PRO A 619 0.63 0.03 -10.72
C PRO A 619 0.60 -0.75 -9.38
N ARG A 620 0.60 -0.02 -8.28
CA ARG A 620 0.54 -0.57 -6.92
C ARG A 620 -0.83 -0.30 -6.32
N TRP A 621 -1.08 -0.82 -5.11
CA TRP A 621 -2.32 -0.56 -4.41
C TRP A 621 -2.34 0.84 -3.79
N GLN A 622 -2.27 1.84 -4.62
CA GLN A 622 -2.62 3.19 -4.23
C GLN A 622 -4.11 3.40 -4.51
N VAL A 623 -4.86 3.61 -3.47
CA VAL A 623 -6.30 3.87 -3.59
C VAL A 623 -6.47 5.33 -4.00
N SER A 624 -7.18 5.55 -5.10
CA SER A 624 -7.44 6.91 -5.58
C SER A 624 -8.22 7.70 -4.54
N GLU A 625 -7.79 8.92 -4.28
CA GLU A 625 -8.47 9.84 -3.37
C GLU A 625 -9.92 10.11 -3.77
N ASN A 626 -10.22 10.00 -5.05
CA ASN A 626 -11.59 10.13 -5.54
C ASN A 626 -12.51 9.04 -4.96
N LEU A 627 -11.96 7.94 -4.42
CA LEU A 627 -12.74 6.93 -3.72
C LEU A 627 -13.37 7.46 -2.42
N GLN A 628 -12.77 8.46 -1.79
CA GLN A 628 -13.40 9.16 -0.64
C GLN A 628 -14.72 9.81 -1.03
N LEU A 629 -14.83 10.30 -2.28
CA LEU A 629 -16.12 10.80 -2.81
C LEU A 629 -17.13 9.67 -3.03
N VAL A 630 -16.69 8.45 -3.37
CA VAL A 630 -17.58 7.28 -3.46
C VAL A 630 -18.10 6.90 -2.07
N MET A 631 -17.23 6.90 -1.07
CA MET A 631 -17.63 6.67 0.34
C MET A 631 -18.65 7.69 0.80
N LEU A 632 -18.39 8.98 0.54
CA LEU A 632 -19.31 10.06 0.89
C LEU A 632 -20.63 9.94 0.13
N ALA A 633 -20.60 9.68 -1.17
CA ALA A 633 -21.80 9.46 -2.00
C ALA A 633 -22.65 8.30 -1.45
N HIS A 634 -22.00 7.19 -1.04
CA HIS A 634 -22.66 6.07 -0.41
C HIS A 634 -23.32 6.47 0.92
N ALA A 635 -22.58 7.19 1.79
CA ALA A 635 -23.07 7.61 3.10
C ALA A 635 -24.33 8.49 3.01
N ILE A 636 -24.36 9.41 2.04
CA ILE A 636 -25.48 10.35 1.86
C ILE A 636 -26.59 9.84 0.94
N SER A 637 -26.39 8.73 0.23
CA SER A 637 -27.39 8.17 -0.67
C SER A 637 -28.57 7.59 0.11
N THR A 638 -29.77 7.87 -0.34
CA THR A 638 -31.01 7.25 0.14
C THR A 638 -31.57 6.18 -0.81
N ASP A 639 -30.96 6.07 -2.01
CA ASP A 639 -31.34 5.07 -3.03
C ASP A 639 -30.59 3.76 -2.81
N PRO A 640 -31.27 2.65 -2.48
CA PRO A 640 -30.63 1.35 -2.25
C PRO A 640 -29.90 0.78 -3.47
N ALA A 641 -30.38 1.04 -4.69
CA ALA A 641 -29.73 0.54 -5.91
C ALA A 641 -28.39 1.28 -6.12
N ARG A 642 -28.40 2.58 -5.95
CA ARG A 642 -27.18 3.41 -6.02
C ARG A 642 -26.18 3.04 -4.92
N LYS A 643 -26.63 2.77 -3.70
CA LYS A 643 -25.76 2.28 -2.62
C LYS A 643 -25.02 1.01 -3.03
N LYS A 644 -25.75 0.02 -3.53
CA LYS A 644 -25.12 -1.25 -3.99
C LYS A 644 -24.12 -1.05 -5.12
N GLU A 645 -24.37 -0.13 -6.03
CA GLU A 645 -23.44 0.20 -7.11
C GLU A 645 -22.14 0.82 -6.56
N LEU A 646 -22.26 1.76 -5.62
CA LEU A 646 -21.13 2.40 -4.96
C LEU A 646 -20.34 1.41 -4.07
N GLU A 647 -21.03 0.54 -3.34
CA GLU A 647 -20.43 -0.55 -2.56
C GLU A 647 -19.60 -1.47 -3.48
N GLN A 648 -20.15 -1.85 -4.64
CA GLN A 648 -19.43 -2.72 -5.57
C GLN A 648 -18.13 -2.08 -6.08
N ALA A 649 -18.10 -0.78 -6.30
CA ALA A 649 -16.88 -0.09 -6.68
C ALA A 649 -15.81 -0.14 -5.57
N MET A 650 -16.23 0.00 -4.31
CA MET A 650 -15.36 -0.11 -3.15
C MET A 650 -14.83 -1.55 -2.97
N TYR A 651 -15.69 -2.56 -3.14
CA TYR A 651 -15.28 -3.97 -3.09
C TYR A 651 -14.30 -4.32 -4.21
N ASP A 652 -14.53 -3.86 -5.44
CA ASP A 652 -13.62 -4.11 -6.57
C ASP A 652 -12.22 -3.51 -6.32
N GLU A 653 -12.15 -2.31 -5.73
CA GLU A 653 -10.87 -1.67 -5.38
C GLU A 653 -10.16 -2.40 -4.24
N ALA A 654 -10.87 -2.72 -3.17
CA ALA A 654 -10.31 -3.46 -2.04
C ALA A 654 -9.84 -4.86 -2.46
N GLY A 655 -10.66 -5.58 -3.22
CA GLY A 655 -10.36 -6.95 -3.67
C GLY A 655 -9.09 -7.04 -4.52
N TRP A 656 -8.76 -5.98 -5.29
CA TRP A 656 -7.53 -5.96 -6.05
C TRP A 656 -6.30 -5.97 -5.14
N GLY A 657 -6.26 -5.08 -4.16
CA GLY A 657 -5.14 -5.01 -3.20
C GLY A 657 -5.07 -6.22 -2.25
N LEU A 658 -6.20 -6.88 -2.03
CA LEU A 658 -6.31 -8.08 -1.21
C LEU A 658 -6.08 -9.38 -2.00
N GLY A 659 -5.52 -9.29 -3.21
CA GLY A 659 -4.98 -10.43 -3.95
C GLY A 659 -5.53 -10.67 -5.35
N ARG A 660 -6.59 -9.97 -5.80
CA ARG A 660 -7.11 -10.07 -7.17
C ARG A 660 -6.24 -9.26 -8.15
N ASN A 661 -4.95 -9.51 -8.13
CA ASN A 661 -3.92 -8.82 -8.90
C ASN A 661 -3.00 -9.82 -9.61
N PRO A 662 -2.14 -9.40 -10.57
CA PRO A 662 -1.31 -10.31 -11.36
C PRO A 662 -0.40 -11.22 -10.55
N THR A 663 -0.03 -10.83 -9.34
CA THR A 663 0.88 -11.60 -8.47
C THR A 663 0.14 -12.52 -7.49
N ASN A 664 -1.19 -12.47 -7.42
CA ASN A 664 -1.99 -13.17 -6.43
C ASN A 664 -1.46 -12.94 -5.00
N THR A 665 -1.16 -11.69 -4.65
CA THR A 665 -0.52 -11.33 -3.39
C THR A 665 -1.29 -10.20 -2.72
N VAL A 666 -1.50 -10.30 -1.41
CA VAL A 666 -2.02 -9.18 -0.62
C VAL A 666 -0.95 -8.09 -0.54
N GLU A 667 -1.27 -6.91 -1.00
CA GLU A 667 -0.33 -5.77 -1.03
C GLU A 667 -0.28 -5.00 0.29
N MET A 668 -0.35 -5.73 1.39
CA MET A 668 -0.19 -5.22 2.74
C MET A 668 0.59 -6.23 3.57
N THR A 669 1.64 -5.78 4.23
CA THR A 669 2.53 -6.64 5.01
C THR A 669 1.78 -7.30 6.17
N GLY A 670 2.09 -8.57 6.42
CA GLY A 670 1.54 -9.36 7.53
C GLY A 670 0.08 -9.80 7.38
N LEU A 671 -0.64 -9.36 6.35
CA LEU A 671 -2.06 -9.64 6.18
C LEU A 671 -2.30 -10.88 5.30
N GLY A 672 -2.92 -11.91 5.86
CA GLY A 672 -3.20 -13.16 5.15
C GLY A 672 -1.98 -14.06 4.98
N GLN A 673 -2.11 -15.12 4.19
CA GLN A 673 -1.06 -16.13 4.04
C GLN A 673 -0.04 -15.81 2.94
N ARG A 674 -0.45 -15.09 1.91
CA ARG A 674 0.41 -14.67 0.80
C ARG A 674 0.38 -13.15 0.68
N HIS A 675 1.35 -12.51 1.27
CA HIS A 675 1.45 -11.05 1.33
C HIS A 675 2.87 -10.60 1.01
N ILE A 676 3.05 -9.32 0.80
CA ILE A 676 4.37 -8.71 0.69
C ILE A 676 5.10 -8.80 2.03
N THR A 677 6.41 -9.07 2.02
CA THR A 677 7.19 -9.34 3.24
C THR A 677 8.28 -8.33 3.51
N ASP A 678 8.77 -7.64 2.46
CA ASP A 678 9.91 -6.72 2.57
C ASP A 678 9.57 -5.37 1.98
N CYS A 679 9.40 -4.37 2.86
CA CYS A 679 9.31 -2.96 2.48
C CYS A 679 10.63 -2.26 2.78
N TYR A 680 10.95 -1.25 1.98
CA TYR A 680 12.09 -0.39 2.24
C TYR A 680 11.86 0.44 3.51
N SER A 681 12.85 0.47 4.37
CA SER A 681 12.83 1.28 5.58
C SER A 681 14.20 1.92 5.79
N THR A 682 14.25 3.24 5.84
CA THR A 682 15.51 3.99 6.02
C THR A 682 16.18 3.73 7.36
N GLY A 683 15.40 3.41 8.38
CA GLY A 683 15.90 3.12 9.71
C GLY A 683 16.15 1.64 10.01
N ARG A 684 16.03 0.76 8.99
CA ARG A 684 16.05 -0.66 9.24
C ARG A 684 16.68 -1.48 8.11
N ASN A 685 17.97 -1.41 8.01
CA ASN A 685 18.75 -2.24 7.10
C ASN A 685 19.80 -3.05 7.88
N ASP A 686 19.37 -3.66 8.98
CA ASP A 686 20.20 -4.38 9.96
C ASP A 686 20.29 -5.89 9.70
N GLY A 687 19.72 -6.36 8.59
CA GLY A 687 19.66 -7.77 8.29
C GLY A 687 18.52 -8.55 8.95
N THR A 688 17.74 -7.95 9.85
CA THR A 688 16.57 -8.62 10.42
C THR A 688 15.50 -8.80 9.35
N PRO A 689 15.04 -10.03 9.06
CA PRO A 689 14.05 -10.29 8.02
C PRO A 689 12.66 -9.77 8.41
N GLY A 690 11.84 -9.52 7.38
CA GLY A 690 10.45 -9.08 7.54
C GLY A 690 10.28 -7.59 7.73
N THR A 691 9.06 -7.16 7.96
CA THR A 691 8.67 -5.77 8.17
C THR A 691 7.50 -5.67 9.13
N HIS A 692 7.16 -4.47 9.58
CA HIS A 692 5.97 -4.28 10.41
C HIS A 692 4.69 -4.60 9.63
N PRO A 693 3.64 -5.11 10.28
CA PRO A 693 2.37 -5.37 9.61
C PRO A 693 1.64 -4.09 9.22
N GLY A 694 0.80 -4.18 8.20
CA GLY A 694 -0.07 -3.10 7.76
C GLY A 694 0.57 -2.10 6.80
N GLN A 695 1.81 -2.33 6.36
CA GLN A 695 2.52 -1.44 5.44
C GLN A 695 2.28 -1.83 4.00
N THR A 696 2.17 -0.84 3.12
CA THR A 696 2.00 -1.02 1.68
C THR A 696 2.94 -0.09 0.92
N PRO A 697 3.78 -0.60 0.03
CA PRO A 697 4.64 0.22 -0.81
C PRO A 697 3.82 1.09 -1.79
N PHE A 698 4.33 2.27 -2.11
CA PHE A 698 3.64 3.20 -3.00
C PHE A 698 4.30 3.36 -4.39
N ASN A 699 5.59 3.22 -4.51
CA ASN A 699 6.28 3.45 -5.76
C ASN A 699 6.14 2.28 -6.76
N GLY A 700 6.10 2.61 -8.03
CA GLY A 700 6.19 1.66 -9.13
C GLY A 700 7.50 1.83 -9.90
N THR A 701 8.08 0.72 -10.32
CA THR A 701 9.41 0.72 -10.99
C THR A 701 9.44 1.50 -12.31
N GLU A 702 8.32 1.65 -12.99
CA GLU A 702 8.30 2.39 -14.25
C GLU A 702 8.37 3.92 -14.09
N THR A 703 8.12 4.46 -12.91
CA THR A 703 8.37 5.88 -12.63
C THR A 703 9.86 6.19 -12.58
N TRP A 704 10.68 5.17 -12.50
CA TRP A 704 12.11 5.20 -12.39
C TRP A 704 12.75 4.56 -13.61
N SER A 705 12.58 5.19 -14.76
CA SER A 705 13.27 4.72 -15.97
C SER A 705 14.79 4.74 -15.76
N PRO A 706 15.56 3.90 -16.44
CA PRO A 706 17.01 3.78 -16.29
C PRO A 706 17.79 5.09 -16.42
N GLY A 707 17.20 6.12 -16.99
CA GLY A 707 17.79 7.47 -17.08
C GLY A 707 17.47 8.39 -15.90
N HIS A 708 16.57 7.99 -14.99
CA HIS A 708 16.05 8.87 -13.94
C HIS A 708 16.82 8.77 -12.63
N ASN A 709 17.25 7.57 -12.27
CA ASN A 709 18.10 7.32 -11.12
C ASN A 709 19.22 6.38 -11.53
N GLY A 710 20.35 6.96 -11.88
CA GLY A 710 21.56 6.16 -12.11
C GLY A 710 21.89 5.32 -10.87
N GLY A 711 22.57 4.21 -11.02
CA GLY A 711 23.07 3.39 -9.93
C GLY A 711 22.20 2.18 -9.65
N ASP A 712 21.73 2.03 -8.42
CA ASP A 712 21.22 0.77 -7.86
C ASP A 712 19.94 0.26 -8.57
N ALA A 713 19.00 1.13 -8.85
CA ALA A 713 17.77 0.76 -9.58
C ALA A 713 18.07 0.22 -10.98
N ARG A 714 19.03 0.79 -11.69
CA ARG A 714 19.43 0.33 -13.02
C ARG A 714 20.02 -1.06 -12.97
N VAL A 715 20.93 -1.33 -12.04
CA VAL A 715 21.58 -2.64 -11.89
C VAL A 715 20.54 -3.73 -11.62
N ILE A 716 19.57 -3.44 -10.76
CA ILE A 716 18.48 -4.37 -10.45
C ILE A 716 17.60 -4.63 -11.67
N LEU A 717 17.22 -3.59 -12.40
CA LEU A 717 16.35 -3.72 -13.57
C LEU A 717 17.03 -4.42 -14.75
N GLU A 718 18.35 -4.30 -14.89
CA GLU A 718 19.14 -5.02 -15.91
C GLU A 718 19.14 -6.55 -15.71
N LEU A 719 18.79 -7.04 -14.53
CA LEU A 719 18.66 -8.47 -14.26
C LEU A 719 17.26 -9.03 -14.61
N CYS A 720 16.31 -8.17 -14.89
CA CYS A 720 15.00 -8.60 -15.32
C CYS A 720 15.04 -9.25 -16.70
N TYR A 721 14.21 -10.24 -16.92
CA TYR A 721 13.96 -10.81 -18.24
C TYR A 721 12.44 -10.97 -18.43
N PRO A 722 11.84 -10.54 -19.55
CA PRO A 722 12.46 -9.77 -20.65
C PRO A 722 13.19 -8.51 -20.15
N ASP A 723 14.11 -7.99 -20.97
CA ASP A 723 14.84 -6.77 -20.62
C ASP A 723 13.85 -5.66 -20.26
N TRP A 724 13.98 -5.11 -19.05
CA TRP A 724 13.12 -4.03 -18.55
C TRP A 724 13.07 -2.82 -19.49
N ASN A 725 14.19 -2.51 -20.15
CA ASN A 725 14.32 -1.36 -21.04
C ASN A 725 13.49 -1.48 -22.32
N THR A 726 13.01 -2.68 -22.67
CA THR A 726 12.13 -2.86 -23.84
C THR A 726 10.73 -2.33 -23.60
N GLY A 727 10.35 -2.02 -22.37
CA GLY A 727 9.01 -1.58 -22.00
C GLY A 727 7.94 -2.69 -22.11
N SER A 728 8.36 -3.95 -22.18
CA SER A 728 7.45 -5.11 -22.30
C SER A 728 6.86 -5.56 -20.97
N TRP A 729 7.38 -5.07 -19.84
CA TRP A 729 6.86 -5.40 -18.53
C TRP A 729 5.52 -4.71 -18.27
N PRO A 730 4.47 -5.47 -17.93
CA PRO A 730 3.23 -4.89 -17.44
C PRO A 730 3.47 -4.19 -16.10
N ARG A 731 2.83 -3.04 -15.88
CA ARG A 731 3.10 -2.23 -14.70
C ARG A 731 2.87 -2.97 -13.38
N GLN A 732 1.81 -3.77 -13.29
CA GLN A 732 1.47 -4.50 -12.07
C GLN A 732 2.34 -5.74 -11.83
N GLU A 733 3.13 -6.17 -12.80
CA GLU A 733 4.14 -7.23 -12.63
C GLU A 733 5.46 -6.71 -12.05
N SER A 734 5.61 -5.41 -11.88
CA SER A 734 6.86 -4.75 -11.53
C SER A 734 7.17 -4.68 -10.03
N PHE A 735 6.48 -5.42 -9.19
CA PHE A 735 6.81 -5.51 -7.79
C PHE A 735 8.01 -6.43 -7.55
N PHE A 736 8.95 -5.95 -6.74
CA PHE A 736 10.12 -6.68 -6.26
C PHE A 736 10.07 -6.71 -4.73
N ASN A 737 9.87 -7.87 -4.16
CA ASN A 737 9.76 -8.05 -2.72
C ASN A 737 11.15 -8.05 -2.09
N GLN A 738 11.69 -6.86 -1.84
CA GLN A 738 13.03 -6.69 -1.29
C GLN A 738 13.20 -5.34 -0.59
N ARG A 739 14.01 -5.31 0.44
CA ARG A 739 14.12 -4.17 1.36
C ARG A 739 14.98 -3.02 0.84
N TYR A 740 15.98 -3.30 0.01
CA TYR A 740 16.93 -2.29 -0.42
C TYR A 740 16.54 -1.53 -1.69
N PHE A 741 15.45 -1.93 -2.33
CA PHE A 741 14.97 -1.27 -3.54
C PHE A 741 13.84 -0.28 -3.21
N TRP A 742 14.21 0.87 -2.65
CA TRP A 742 13.27 1.89 -2.20
C TRP A 742 12.29 2.36 -3.28
N VAL A 743 12.73 2.36 -4.54
CA VAL A 743 11.93 2.79 -5.69
C VAL A 743 10.57 2.10 -5.79
N ASN A 744 10.47 0.88 -5.28
CA ASN A 744 9.24 0.11 -5.40
C ASN A 744 8.79 -0.51 -4.07
N GLY A 745 9.59 -0.35 -3.05
CA GLY A 745 9.36 -0.91 -1.73
C GLY A 745 9.09 0.11 -0.63
N GLU A 746 9.30 1.40 -0.89
CA GLU A 746 9.10 2.45 0.10
C GLU A 746 7.62 2.59 0.49
N PHE A 747 7.39 2.93 1.73
CA PHE A 747 6.06 3.20 2.27
C PHE A 747 6.05 4.51 3.07
N THR A 748 4.91 5.17 3.05
CA THR A 748 4.69 6.42 3.79
C THR A 748 3.28 6.44 4.35
N PRO A 749 3.01 7.18 5.42
CA PRO A 749 1.65 7.27 5.93
C PRO A 749 0.71 7.99 4.94
N ARG A 750 1.17 9.03 4.28
CA ARG A 750 0.34 9.86 3.42
C ARG A 750 0.12 9.32 2.01
N GLU A 751 1.10 8.64 1.39
CA GLU A 751 0.96 8.10 0.04
C GLU A 751 0.49 6.64 0.03
N THR A 752 1.00 5.81 0.94
CA THR A 752 0.70 4.39 0.93
C THR A 752 -0.53 4.00 1.73
N MET A 753 -0.72 4.62 2.89
CA MET A 753 -1.84 4.25 3.77
C MET A 753 -3.11 5.02 3.43
N ARG A 754 -2.96 6.24 2.91
CA ARG A 754 -4.06 7.11 2.53
C ARG A 754 -5.05 6.41 1.60
N GLY A 755 -6.32 6.62 1.86
CA GLY A 755 -7.42 6.02 1.11
C GLY A 755 -7.64 4.53 1.40
N LYS A 756 -6.58 3.73 1.61
CA LYS A 756 -6.73 2.32 1.95
C LYS A 756 -7.36 2.12 3.31
N MET A 757 -6.81 2.80 4.32
CA MET A 757 -7.36 2.74 5.68
C MET A 757 -8.81 3.24 5.69
N ALA A 758 -9.07 4.38 5.06
CA ALA A 758 -10.42 4.93 4.96
C ALA A 758 -11.38 3.95 4.25
N LEU A 759 -10.96 3.35 3.12
CA LEU A 759 -11.74 2.34 2.39
C LEU A 759 -12.04 1.12 3.26
N LEU A 760 -11.01 0.53 3.86
CA LEU A 760 -11.17 -0.72 4.62
C LEU A 760 -11.95 -0.52 5.91
N GLY A 761 -11.72 0.59 6.62
CA GLY A 761 -12.50 0.99 7.78
C GLY A 761 -13.96 1.26 7.42
N TYR A 762 -14.21 1.93 6.30
CA TYR A 762 -15.57 2.20 5.85
C TYR A 762 -16.33 0.93 5.46
N LEU A 763 -15.69 0.03 4.68
CA LEU A 763 -16.28 -1.27 4.32
C LEU A 763 -16.60 -2.12 5.55
N TYR A 764 -15.73 -2.11 6.55
CA TYR A 764 -16.00 -2.77 7.83
C TYR A 764 -17.17 -2.12 8.57
N GLY A 765 -17.23 -0.81 8.60
CA GLY A 765 -18.28 -0.07 9.33
C GLY A 765 -19.68 -0.11 8.71
N ILE A 766 -19.80 -0.46 7.42
CA ILE A 766 -21.11 -0.60 6.74
C ILE A 766 -21.63 -2.05 6.70
N ARG A 767 -20.94 -2.97 7.39
CA ARG A 767 -21.31 -4.38 7.51
C ARG A 767 -22.70 -4.61 8.08
#